data_747e16cbd211970979b78f9ae69e8534
#
_entry.id   747e16cbd211970979b78f9ae69e8534
#
_cell.length_a   1.000
_cell.length_b   1.000
_cell.length_c   1.000
_cell.angle_alpha   90.00
_cell.angle_beta   90.00
_cell.angle_gamma   90.00
#
_symmetry.space_group_name_H-M   'P 1'
#
loop_
_entity.id
_entity.type
_entity.pdbx_description
1 polymer ?
#
loop_
_entity_poly.entity_id
_entity_poly.type
_entity_poly.pdbx_seq_one_letter_code
_entity_poly.pdbx_strand_id
1 'polypeptide(L)'
;MLHGTTIFLVSFAYLGLLFAIAYYADQRADAGRTVIASPYVYSLSLGVYATAWTFYGSVGRAASDGIGFLPIYIGPTLMIALWWVILRKILRISKQNRITSLADFIASRYGKSALLGGLVTIIAVIGILPYISLQLKAVSNSFTILVQYPQIIMPDQASVAPMRQDTALWVALILAAFTIAFGTRHLDAAEHHPGLVAAIAFESLVKLLAFLAVGAYVTFGMYDGFGDVFARAAAEPKMQAMMTPLEGVAGGYASWVWLTILSMMAILFLPRQFQVAVIENVDEKHINKAIWLFPLYMLAINVFVLPIAFGGLLHFPNGRVDADTFVLTLPMAERQELLALLVFIGGLSAATGMVIVETIALSTMVCNDLVMPVLLRMRRLRLNERRDLTGLLIGIRRSAIVLILLLGYLYFKLAGEAYALVSIGLISFAAVAQFAPALLGGIFWKGGTRAGALCGLLAGFSLWLYTLLLPALARSGWLPIGSLENGPFGIGLLNPQQLFGLTRLDNITHAMIWSMIANIGAYVGVSLSVSPSADEHRQASLFVDVFRQTGESGGARFWRGTASVPDLYDLLARFLGGTAADNAFRSYASARGLNWPDERPTADAELVHYIEVQLAGAIGGASARVMVASVVKEEALTIDEVREILDEASQVVVYSHRLEQKSRELEAATAELREANEQLKELDRLKDDFVSTVTHELRTPLTSIRAFTEILLDDPDVELEQRKKFLGIITKETERLTRLINQVLDLAKIESGKAEWVESPVDMKEVISDTLAAMGQLFDDKNIAVEARLPARVSVVTADLDRMIQVMLNLLSNAMKFCDPKAGWIYIALVEMDDHLQVDVRDNGRGIGAEDQTAIFSKFRQVGDTLTDKPHGSGLGLHISRQIVEHFGGRMWVESVLGKGACFSFTLPTRTAAGERAA
;
A
#
# COMPACT_ATOMS: atom_id res chain seq x y z
N MET A 1 1.61 51.36 5.90
CA MET A 1 1.57 50.98 4.47
C MET A 1 2.76 50.11 4.15
N LEU A 2 2.51 48.97 3.53
CA LEU A 2 3.58 48.07 3.06
C LEU A 2 4.28 48.69 1.85
N HIS A 3 5.44 49.29 2.08
CA HIS A 3 6.30 49.77 0.99
C HIS A 3 7.19 48.65 0.48
N GLY A 4 7.56 48.65 -0.79
CA GLY A 4 8.46 47.64 -1.37
C GLY A 4 9.78 47.49 -0.61
N THR A 5 10.29 48.54 -0.03
CA THR A 5 11.49 48.54 0.86
C THR A 5 11.25 47.73 2.16
N THR A 6 10.05 47.82 2.76
CA THR A 6 9.71 47.07 3.96
C THR A 6 9.65 45.58 3.65
N ILE A 7 9.00 45.18 2.54
CA ILE A 7 8.90 43.79 2.10
C ILE A 7 10.31 43.24 1.83
N PHE A 8 11.17 43.98 1.16
CA PHE A 8 12.55 43.63 0.89
C PHE A 8 13.36 43.43 2.18
N LEU A 9 13.30 44.41 3.11
CA LEU A 9 13.99 44.32 4.40
C LEU A 9 13.54 43.11 5.23
N VAL A 10 12.22 42.85 5.32
CA VAL A 10 11.70 41.71 6.04
C VAL A 10 12.10 40.38 5.40
N SER A 11 12.12 40.29 4.08
CA SER A 11 12.61 39.12 3.35
C SER A 11 14.08 38.83 3.67
N PHE A 12 14.94 39.83 3.62
CA PHE A 12 16.37 39.67 3.94
C PHE A 12 16.61 39.41 5.42
N ALA A 13 15.83 40.02 6.31
CA ALA A 13 15.88 39.73 7.74
C ALA A 13 15.49 38.27 8.02
N TYR A 14 14.46 37.75 7.33
CA TYR A 14 14.07 36.35 7.43
C TYR A 14 15.15 35.39 6.92
N LEU A 15 15.75 35.68 5.73
CA LEU A 15 16.87 34.88 5.22
C LEU A 15 18.08 34.94 6.16
N GLY A 16 18.38 36.15 6.72
CA GLY A 16 19.43 36.31 7.74
C GLY A 16 19.15 35.46 9.02
N LEU A 17 17.90 35.37 9.44
CA LEU A 17 17.49 34.54 10.57
C LEU A 17 17.73 33.05 10.26
N LEU A 18 17.35 32.59 9.08
CA LEU A 18 17.63 31.21 8.65
C LEU A 18 19.14 30.90 8.66
N PHE A 19 19.93 31.85 8.16
CA PHE A 19 21.38 31.75 8.22
C PHE A 19 21.92 31.63 9.64
N ALA A 20 21.41 32.47 10.56
CA ALA A 20 21.81 32.44 11.98
C ALA A 20 21.45 31.10 12.65
N ILE A 21 20.26 30.54 12.34
CA ILE A 21 19.82 29.22 12.86
C ILE A 21 20.74 28.12 12.36
N ALA A 22 21.03 28.10 11.06
CA ALA A 22 21.91 27.09 10.48
C ALA A 22 23.34 27.20 11.04
N TYR A 23 23.90 28.41 11.11
CA TYR A 23 25.23 28.64 11.68
C TYR A 23 25.31 28.20 13.13
N TYR A 24 24.32 28.53 13.93
CA TYR A 24 24.23 28.08 15.33
C TYR A 24 24.16 26.56 15.46
N ALA A 25 23.39 25.90 14.60
CA ALA A 25 23.27 24.44 14.63
C ALA A 25 24.58 23.76 14.19
N ASP A 26 25.28 24.29 13.18
CA ASP A 26 26.60 23.79 12.77
C ASP A 26 27.62 23.95 13.90
N GLN A 27 27.73 25.12 14.54
CA GLN A 27 28.61 25.32 15.69
C GLN A 27 28.35 24.34 16.84
N ARG A 28 27.06 24.04 17.11
CA ARG A 28 26.71 23.05 18.15
C ARG A 28 27.11 21.64 17.74
N ALA A 29 26.99 21.30 16.48
CA ALA A 29 27.41 20.00 15.96
C ALA A 29 28.92 19.82 16.07
N ASP A 30 29.71 20.85 15.70
CA ASP A 30 31.17 20.87 15.87
C ASP A 30 31.60 20.70 17.35
N ALA A 31 30.77 21.19 18.28
CA ALA A 31 30.97 21.02 19.73
C ALA A 31 30.45 19.65 20.26
N GLY A 32 30.09 18.71 19.40
CA GLY A 32 29.58 17.37 19.74
C GLY A 32 28.13 17.34 20.25
N ARG A 33 27.35 18.44 20.08
CA ARG A 33 25.95 18.57 20.52
C ARG A 33 25.03 18.81 19.33
N THR A 34 24.84 17.81 18.51
CA THR A 34 24.05 17.95 17.28
C THR A 34 22.54 18.09 17.55
N VAL A 35 21.91 19.07 16.90
CA VAL A 35 20.46 19.34 16.95
C VAL A 35 19.68 18.28 16.16
N ILE A 36 20.31 17.69 15.13
CA ILE A 36 19.66 16.69 14.27
C ILE A 36 19.50 15.30 14.93
N ALA A 37 20.10 15.11 16.12
CA ALA A 37 19.84 13.93 16.93
C ALA A 37 18.40 13.87 17.50
N SER A 38 17.63 14.99 17.36
CA SER A 38 16.25 15.05 17.80
C SER A 38 15.30 14.45 16.77
N PRO A 39 14.47 13.45 17.13
CA PRO A 39 13.47 12.90 16.21
C PRO A 39 12.39 13.92 15.81
N TYR A 40 12.18 14.98 16.60
CA TYR A 40 11.25 16.07 16.29
C TYR A 40 11.80 16.96 15.17
N VAL A 41 13.08 17.33 15.24
CA VAL A 41 13.75 18.11 14.19
C VAL A 41 13.75 17.33 12.89
N TYR A 42 14.07 16.04 12.92
CA TYR A 42 13.98 15.15 11.76
C TYR A 42 12.56 15.09 11.20
N SER A 43 11.53 14.93 12.03
CA SER A 43 10.14 14.88 11.56
C SER A 43 9.68 16.19 10.93
N LEU A 44 10.07 17.35 11.49
CA LEU A 44 9.77 18.66 10.93
C LEU A 44 10.55 18.92 9.64
N SER A 45 11.79 18.45 9.52
CA SER A 45 12.58 18.65 8.29
C SER A 45 11.97 17.90 7.10
N LEU A 46 11.29 16.76 7.32
CA LEU A 46 10.49 16.09 6.30
C LEU A 46 9.39 16.98 5.72
N GLY A 47 8.95 18.00 6.46
CA GLY A 47 8.03 19.04 6.00
C GLY A 47 8.56 19.87 4.82
N VAL A 48 9.80 19.66 4.36
CA VAL A 48 10.30 20.15 3.06
C VAL A 48 9.46 19.65 1.88
N TYR A 49 8.67 18.58 2.07
CA TYR A 49 7.67 18.12 1.12
C TYR A 49 6.62 19.19 0.81
N ALA A 50 6.16 19.93 1.82
CA ALA A 50 5.24 21.06 1.68
C ALA A 50 6.00 22.28 1.18
N THR A 51 5.97 22.53 -0.12
CA THR A 51 6.65 23.62 -0.85
C THR A 51 5.67 24.76 -1.17
N ALA A 52 6.09 25.75 -1.96
CA ALA A 52 5.17 26.76 -2.49
C ALA A 52 3.99 26.14 -3.27
N TRP A 53 4.18 24.97 -3.84
CA TRP A 53 3.08 24.18 -4.41
C TRP A 53 2.00 23.82 -3.39
N THR A 54 2.38 23.33 -2.20
CA THR A 54 1.44 23.07 -1.10
C THR A 54 0.86 24.37 -0.55
N PHE A 55 1.65 25.43 -0.45
CA PHE A 55 1.25 26.68 0.17
C PHE A 55 0.28 27.49 -0.69
N TYR A 56 0.52 27.57 -1.99
CA TYR A 56 -0.29 28.31 -2.96
C TYR A 56 -1.09 27.39 -3.87
N GLY A 57 -0.42 26.47 -4.55
CA GLY A 57 -1.04 25.62 -5.57
C GLY A 57 -2.10 24.67 -5.05
N SER A 58 -2.07 24.24 -3.78
CA SER A 58 -3.15 23.40 -3.24
C SER A 58 -4.49 24.15 -3.20
N VAL A 59 -4.44 25.44 -2.88
CA VAL A 59 -5.63 26.31 -2.87
C VAL A 59 -6.14 26.53 -4.30
N GLY A 60 -5.25 26.80 -5.25
CA GLY A 60 -5.62 26.91 -6.65
C GLY A 60 -6.22 25.63 -7.22
N ARG A 61 -5.65 24.48 -6.88
CA ARG A 61 -6.21 23.16 -7.26
C ARG A 61 -7.57 22.90 -6.61
N ALA A 62 -7.72 23.24 -5.35
CA ALA A 62 -9.01 23.12 -4.67
C ALA A 62 -10.07 24.06 -5.24
N ALA A 63 -9.67 25.24 -5.73
CA ALA A 63 -10.56 26.17 -6.40
C ALA A 63 -10.97 25.73 -7.82
N SER A 64 -10.20 24.85 -8.48
CA SER A 64 -10.55 24.26 -9.78
C SER A 64 -11.28 22.94 -9.67
N ASP A 65 -10.81 22.04 -8.81
CA ASP A 65 -11.19 20.62 -8.75
C ASP A 65 -11.79 20.21 -7.40
N GLY A 66 -12.04 21.16 -6.50
CA GLY A 66 -12.59 20.90 -5.18
C GLY A 66 -11.75 19.91 -4.39
N ILE A 67 -12.36 18.83 -3.92
CA ILE A 67 -11.68 17.76 -3.17
C ILE A 67 -10.68 16.95 -4.03
N GLY A 68 -10.61 17.17 -5.33
CA GLY A 68 -9.64 16.57 -6.25
C GLY A 68 -8.16 16.89 -5.96
N PHE A 69 -7.87 17.80 -5.01
CA PHE A 69 -6.52 18.07 -4.53
C PHE A 69 -6.01 17.03 -3.53
N LEU A 70 -6.91 16.33 -2.82
CA LEU A 70 -6.58 15.40 -1.72
C LEU A 70 -5.63 14.26 -2.07
N PRO A 71 -5.69 13.60 -3.25
CA PRO A 71 -4.80 12.49 -3.62
C PRO A 71 -3.32 12.80 -3.41
N ILE A 72 -2.93 14.06 -3.63
CA ILE A 72 -1.55 14.54 -3.51
C ILE A 72 -1.03 14.45 -2.07
N TYR A 73 -1.90 14.50 -1.07
CA TYR A 73 -1.58 14.44 0.37
C TYR A 73 -1.92 13.08 0.99
N ILE A 74 -2.91 12.38 0.43
CA ILE A 74 -3.25 11.01 0.82
C ILE A 74 -2.09 10.07 0.45
N GLY A 75 -1.49 10.23 -0.74
CA GLY A 75 -0.39 9.38 -1.21
C GLY A 75 0.79 9.33 -0.25
N PRO A 76 1.41 10.45 0.13
CA PRO A 76 2.48 10.49 1.13
C PRO A 76 2.09 9.86 2.46
N THR A 77 0.88 10.10 2.94
CA THR A 77 0.35 9.54 4.19
C THR A 77 0.27 8.00 4.12
N LEU A 78 -0.19 7.45 2.98
CA LEU A 78 -0.22 6.01 2.73
C LEU A 78 1.19 5.42 2.62
N MET A 79 2.12 6.12 1.95
CA MET A 79 3.50 5.68 1.83
C MET A 79 4.20 5.60 3.19
N ILE A 80 3.88 6.50 4.11
CA ILE A 80 4.44 6.50 5.47
C ILE A 80 4.10 5.22 6.22
N ALA A 81 2.92 4.64 6.01
CA ALA A 81 2.59 3.34 6.58
C ALA A 81 3.54 2.23 6.10
N LEU A 82 4.11 2.37 4.90
CA LEU A 82 5.10 1.45 4.32
C LEU A 82 6.54 1.79 4.70
N TRP A 83 6.81 2.91 5.37
CA TRP A 83 8.17 3.35 5.73
C TRP A 83 8.90 2.35 6.62
N TRP A 84 8.17 1.63 7.46
CA TRP A 84 8.76 0.59 8.29
C TRP A 84 9.43 -0.54 7.47
N VAL A 85 8.92 -0.82 6.28
CA VAL A 85 9.47 -1.83 5.38
C VAL A 85 10.42 -1.20 4.36
N ILE A 86 9.99 -0.12 3.67
CA ILE A 86 10.71 0.45 2.54
C ILE A 86 11.81 1.42 2.99
N LEU A 87 11.45 2.49 3.71
CA LEU A 87 12.40 3.53 4.10
C LEU A 87 13.46 3.00 5.06
N ARG A 88 13.07 2.16 6.02
CA ARG A 88 14.00 1.51 6.93
C ARG A 88 15.05 0.69 6.20
N LYS A 89 14.65 -0.03 5.16
CA LYS A 89 15.55 -0.82 4.33
C LYS A 89 16.50 0.07 3.55
N ILE A 90 15.98 1.13 2.93
CA ILE A 90 16.78 2.13 2.21
C ILE A 90 17.81 2.78 3.15
N LEU A 91 17.40 3.21 4.34
CA LEU A 91 18.29 3.80 5.36
C LEU A 91 19.44 2.88 5.74
N ARG A 92 19.14 1.60 6.03
CA ARG A 92 20.16 0.65 6.43
C ARG A 92 21.18 0.39 5.32
N ILE A 93 20.70 0.21 4.08
CA ILE A 93 21.56 0.08 2.90
C ILE A 93 22.43 1.32 2.72
N SER A 94 21.82 2.52 2.80
CA SER A 94 22.52 3.79 2.58
C SER A 94 23.61 4.03 3.63
N LYS A 95 23.34 3.73 4.91
CA LYS A 95 24.32 3.87 5.98
C LYS A 95 25.49 2.89 5.85
N GLN A 96 25.21 1.63 5.49
CA GLN A 96 26.25 0.61 5.31
C GLN A 96 27.19 0.93 4.13
N ASN A 97 26.66 1.47 3.04
CA ASN A 97 27.40 1.75 1.82
C ASN A 97 27.82 3.23 1.68
N ARG A 98 27.52 4.10 2.66
CA ARG A 98 27.73 5.57 2.62
C ARG A 98 27.23 6.20 1.32
N ILE A 99 25.99 5.89 0.96
CA ILE A 99 25.34 6.40 -0.23
C ILE A 99 25.05 7.88 -0.04
N THR A 100 25.40 8.68 -1.05
CA THR A 100 25.35 10.16 -1.01
C THR A 100 24.16 10.74 -1.76
N SER A 101 23.49 9.95 -2.61
CA SER A 101 22.42 10.43 -3.47
C SER A 101 21.49 9.30 -3.91
N LEU A 102 20.31 9.66 -4.44
CA LEU A 102 19.41 8.71 -5.09
C LEU A 102 20.07 8.03 -6.30
N ALA A 103 20.87 8.75 -7.08
CA ALA A 103 21.59 8.21 -8.23
C ALA A 103 22.65 7.20 -7.79
N ASP A 104 23.42 7.52 -6.74
CA ASP A 104 24.40 6.62 -6.14
C ASP A 104 23.71 5.37 -5.57
N PHE A 105 22.53 5.49 -4.94
CA PHE A 105 21.76 4.35 -4.45
C PHE A 105 21.42 3.36 -5.56
N ILE A 106 20.85 3.87 -6.65
CA ILE A 106 20.46 3.03 -7.79
C ILE A 106 21.72 2.47 -8.47
N ALA A 107 22.75 3.28 -8.71
CA ALA A 107 23.99 2.85 -9.32
C ALA A 107 24.69 1.75 -8.51
N SER A 108 24.74 1.91 -7.19
CA SER A 108 25.38 0.97 -6.26
C SER A 108 24.71 -0.39 -6.27
N ARG A 109 23.36 -0.44 -6.34
CA ARG A 109 22.61 -1.70 -6.44
C ARG A 109 22.97 -2.52 -7.67
N TYR A 110 23.20 -1.87 -8.80
CA TYR A 110 23.46 -2.50 -10.10
C TYR A 110 24.96 -2.51 -10.46
N GLY A 111 25.80 -2.93 -9.51
CA GLY A 111 27.23 -3.15 -9.70
C GLY A 111 28.07 -1.86 -9.70
N LYS A 112 27.65 -0.80 -9.01
CA LYS A 112 28.31 0.53 -8.96
C LYS A 112 28.50 1.14 -10.35
N SER A 113 27.45 1.11 -11.16
CA SER A 113 27.49 1.51 -12.57
C SER A 113 27.48 3.03 -12.72
N ALA A 114 28.58 3.63 -13.14
CA ALA A 114 28.67 5.06 -13.44
C ALA A 114 27.71 5.49 -14.57
N LEU A 115 27.45 4.61 -15.56
CA LEU A 115 26.49 4.90 -16.64
C LEU A 115 25.07 5.04 -16.09
N LEU A 116 24.68 4.15 -15.19
CA LEU A 116 23.34 4.17 -14.59
C LEU A 116 23.19 5.38 -13.65
N GLY A 117 24.19 5.69 -12.83
CA GLY A 117 24.21 6.88 -11.97
C GLY A 117 24.10 8.17 -12.79
N GLY A 118 24.85 8.26 -13.89
CA GLY A 118 24.77 9.39 -14.81
C GLY A 118 23.39 9.53 -15.47
N LEU A 119 22.76 8.43 -15.91
CA LEU A 119 21.41 8.45 -16.47
C LEU A 119 20.37 8.92 -15.44
N VAL A 120 20.40 8.38 -14.23
CA VAL A 120 19.51 8.79 -13.13
C VAL A 120 19.69 10.29 -12.82
N THR A 121 20.94 10.77 -12.80
CA THR A 121 21.23 12.20 -12.59
C THR A 121 20.64 13.08 -13.68
N ILE A 122 20.80 12.69 -14.95
CA ILE A 122 20.23 13.44 -16.09
C ILE A 122 18.70 13.49 -15.99
N ILE A 123 18.05 12.35 -15.71
CA ILE A 123 16.61 12.27 -15.53
C ILE A 123 16.16 13.16 -14.35
N ALA A 124 16.88 13.11 -13.22
CA ALA A 124 16.57 13.93 -12.05
C ALA A 124 16.68 15.42 -12.35
N VAL A 125 17.79 15.87 -12.98
CA VAL A 125 17.97 17.28 -13.32
C VAL A 125 16.87 17.76 -14.26
N ILE A 126 16.64 17.07 -15.39
CA ILE A 126 15.62 17.48 -16.37
C ILE A 126 14.21 17.40 -15.76
N GLY A 127 13.91 16.35 -15.01
CA GLY A 127 12.60 16.14 -14.41
C GLY A 127 12.25 17.14 -13.31
N ILE A 128 13.26 17.71 -12.62
CA ILE A 128 13.05 18.65 -11.51
C ILE A 128 13.08 20.12 -11.95
N LEU A 129 13.63 20.45 -13.12
CA LEU A 129 13.63 21.82 -13.61
C LEU A 129 12.24 22.50 -13.58
N PRO A 130 11.14 21.84 -14.02
CA PRO A 130 9.81 22.42 -13.88
C PRO A 130 9.47 22.77 -12.43
N TYR A 131 9.85 21.91 -11.47
CA TYR A 131 9.54 22.13 -10.06
C TYR A 131 10.32 23.28 -9.43
N ILE A 132 11.58 23.51 -9.85
CA ILE A 132 12.36 24.67 -9.46
C ILE A 132 11.73 25.94 -10.05
N SER A 133 11.34 25.92 -11.32
CA SER A 133 10.69 27.05 -11.97
C SER A 133 9.39 27.47 -11.28
N LEU A 134 8.62 26.48 -10.79
CA LEU A 134 7.41 26.72 -10.00
C LEU A 134 7.70 27.53 -8.73
N GLN A 135 8.79 27.23 -8.01
CA GLN A 135 9.17 27.98 -6.82
C GLN A 135 9.56 29.44 -7.16
N LEU A 136 10.31 29.60 -8.25
CA LEU A 136 10.67 30.96 -8.74
C LEU A 136 9.42 31.77 -9.14
N LYS A 137 8.46 31.14 -9.84
CA LYS A 137 7.18 31.74 -10.21
C LYS A 137 6.39 32.17 -8.97
N ALA A 138 6.25 31.26 -7.98
CA ALA A 138 5.49 31.52 -6.77
C ALA A 138 6.05 32.72 -5.97
N VAL A 139 7.38 32.75 -5.75
CA VAL A 139 8.01 33.85 -5.01
C VAL A 139 7.95 35.17 -5.79
N SER A 140 8.26 35.14 -7.09
CA SER A 140 8.24 36.32 -7.95
C SER A 140 6.84 36.94 -8.03
N ASN A 141 5.82 36.13 -8.29
CA ASN A 141 4.43 36.59 -8.38
C ASN A 141 3.95 37.16 -7.02
N SER A 142 4.16 36.41 -5.92
CA SER A 142 3.76 36.87 -4.58
C SER A 142 4.43 38.20 -4.20
N PHE A 143 5.71 38.35 -4.51
CA PHE A 143 6.43 39.62 -4.30
C PHE A 143 5.84 40.77 -5.12
N THR A 144 5.61 40.53 -6.41
CA THR A 144 5.06 41.55 -7.33
C THR A 144 3.68 42.00 -6.94
N ILE A 145 2.81 41.06 -6.50
CA ILE A 145 1.46 41.37 -6.01
C ILE A 145 1.54 42.19 -4.70
N LEU A 146 2.36 41.74 -3.75
CA LEU A 146 2.45 42.41 -2.44
C LEU A 146 3.02 43.81 -2.48
N VAL A 147 3.98 44.08 -3.41
CA VAL A 147 4.56 45.44 -3.61
C VAL A 147 3.50 46.42 -4.02
N GLN A 148 2.41 46.01 -4.64
CA GLN A 148 1.32 46.87 -5.09
C GLN A 148 0.21 47.08 -4.06
N TYR A 149 0.38 46.53 -2.84
CA TYR A 149 -0.57 46.70 -1.75
C TYR A 149 -0.96 48.16 -1.52
N PRO A 150 -2.25 48.50 -1.34
CA PRO A 150 -3.40 47.63 -1.14
C PRO A 150 -4.09 47.14 -2.43
N GLN A 151 -3.62 47.53 -3.60
CA GLN A 151 -4.21 47.11 -4.87
C GLN A 151 -3.81 45.67 -5.19
N ILE A 152 -4.75 44.92 -5.70
CA ILE A 152 -4.50 43.54 -6.17
C ILE A 152 -4.40 43.61 -7.70
N ILE A 153 -3.16 43.70 -8.20
CA ILE A 153 -2.88 43.68 -9.64
C ILE A 153 -2.13 42.39 -9.94
N MET A 154 -2.72 41.53 -10.77
CA MET A 154 -2.03 40.35 -11.25
C MET A 154 -0.87 40.73 -12.18
N PRO A 155 0.29 40.02 -12.09
CA PRO A 155 1.37 40.21 -13.01
C PRO A 155 0.90 40.02 -14.44
N ASP A 156 1.24 40.99 -15.34
CA ASP A 156 0.90 40.91 -16.76
C ASP A 156 1.77 39.81 -17.39
N GLN A 157 1.12 38.73 -17.82
CA GLN A 157 1.79 37.57 -18.41
C GLN A 157 2.41 37.88 -19.80
N ALA A 158 2.02 39.00 -20.45
CA ALA A 158 2.46 39.35 -21.80
C ALA A 158 3.64 40.31 -21.84
N SER A 159 4.03 40.92 -20.71
CA SER A 159 5.13 41.91 -20.69
C SER A 159 6.47 41.24 -20.47
N VAL A 160 7.30 41.19 -21.53
CA VAL A 160 8.72 40.84 -21.42
C VAL A 160 9.46 41.97 -20.71
N ALA A 161 9.53 41.94 -19.38
CA ALA A 161 10.32 42.91 -18.63
C ALA A 161 11.80 42.82 -19.03
N PRO A 162 12.51 43.96 -19.14
CA PRO A 162 13.94 43.92 -19.34
C PRO A 162 14.63 43.04 -18.30
N MET A 163 15.64 42.29 -18.69
CA MET A 163 16.32 41.28 -17.82
C MET A 163 16.77 41.87 -16.47
N ARG A 164 17.10 43.16 -16.40
CA ARG A 164 17.46 43.86 -15.15
C ARG A 164 16.28 44.08 -14.19
N GLN A 165 15.05 44.05 -14.70
CA GLN A 165 13.81 44.24 -13.91
C GLN A 165 13.09 42.95 -13.63
N ASP A 166 13.63 41.81 -14.04
CA ASP A 166 13.04 40.52 -13.88
C ASP A 166 13.22 39.99 -12.45
N THR A 167 12.17 40.05 -11.66
CA THR A 167 12.14 39.59 -10.25
C THR A 167 12.56 38.13 -10.11
N ALA A 168 12.14 37.27 -11.05
CA ALA A 168 12.44 35.82 -10.96
C ALA A 168 13.94 35.54 -11.16
N LEU A 169 14.64 36.28 -12.00
CA LEU A 169 16.10 36.20 -12.15
C LEU A 169 16.82 36.55 -10.86
N TRP A 170 16.43 37.67 -10.23
CA TRP A 170 17.02 38.09 -8.97
C TRP A 170 16.76 37.08 -7.84
N VAL A 171 15.54 36.56 -7.77
CA VAL A 171 15.21 35.47 -6.82
C VAL A 171 16.10 34.26 -7.07
N ALA A 172 16.28 33.82 -8.32
CA ALA A 172 17.15 32.70 -8.65
C ALA A 172 18.61 32.93 -8.21
N LEU A 173 19.15 34.12 -8.46
CA LEU A 173 20.53 34.48 -8.09
C LEU A 173 20.72 34.56 -6.56
N ILE A 174 19.75 35.15 -5.85
CA ILE A 174 19.77 35.23 -4.37
C ILE A 174 19.71 33.82 -3.77
N LEU A 175 18.82 32.98 -4.28
CA LEU A 175 18.73 31.58 -3.83
C LEU A 175 20.00 30.79 -4.16
N ALA A 176 20.64 31.02 -5.31
CA ALA A 176 21.93 30.41 -5.64
C ALA A 176 23.02 30.81 -4.64
N ALA A 177 23.15 32.11 -4.36
CA ALA A 177 24.12 32.61 -3.39
C ALA A 177 23.88 32.03 -1.98
N PHE A 178 22.62 31.96 -1.60
CA PHE A 178 22.19 31.42 -0.31
C PHE A 178 22.50 29.91 -0.21
N THR A 179 22.14 29.15 -1.25
CA THR A 179 22.44 27.72 -1.31
C THR A 179 23.94 27.43 -1.26
N ILE A 180 24.76 28.23 -1.96
CA ILE A 180 26.23 28.09 -1.91
C ILE A 180 26.76 28.39 -0.51
N ALA A 181 26.21 29.36 0.17
CA ALA A 181 26.64 29.75 1.52
C ALA A 181 26.28 28.66 2.56
N PHE A 182 25.16 27.96 2.36
CA PHE A 182 24.70 26.89 3.28
C PHE A 182 25.24 25.51 2.96
N GLY A 183 25.23 25.10 1.70
CA GLY A 183 25.37 23.70 1.28
C GLY A 183 26.78 23.29 0.84
N THR A 184 27.75 24.21 0.78
CA THR A 184 29.07 23.89 0.21
C THR A 184 30.25 24.40 1.03
N ARG A 185 30.17 24.27 2.36
CA ARG A 185 31.24 24.73 3.26
C ARG A 185 32.34 23.70 3.42
N HIS A 186 32.01 22.45 3.64
CA HIS A 186 32.96 21.37 3.89
C HIS A 186 32.58 20.12 3.09
N LEU A 187 33.56 19.36 2.64
CA LEU A 187 33.38 18.01 2.11
C LEU A 187 33.62 17.05 3.27
N ASP A 188 32.57 16.57 3.88
CA ASP A 188 32.67 15.54 4.92
C ASP A 188 32.28 14.18 4.36
N ALA A 189 33.02 13.13 4.75
CA ALA A 189 32.72 11.76 4.32
C ALA A 189 31.39 11.22 4.89
N ALA A 190 30.76 11.95 5.82
CA ALA A 190 29.48 11.62 6.41
C ALA A 190 28.32 12.48 5.88
N GLU A 191 28.61 13.53 5.09
CA GLU A 191 27.70 14.50 4.45
C GLU A 191 26.38 14.83 5.20
N HIS A 192 26.43 14.93 6.52
CA HIS A 192 25.31 15.50 7.26
C HIS A 192 25.46 17.02 7.35
N HIS A 193 24.37 17.74 7.09
CA HIS A 193 24.29 19.18 7.15
C HIS A 193 23.40 19.63 8.33
N PRO A 194 23.89 19.61 9.58
CA PRO A 194 23.07 19.89 10.76
C PRO A 194 22.41 21.26 10.71
N GLY A 195 23.12 22.26 10.22
CA GLY A 195 22.59 23.62 10.02
C GLY A 195 21.46 23.67 9.01
N LEU A 196 21.61 22.99 7.88
CA LEU A 196 20.59 22.90 6.86
C LEU A 196 19.31 22.24 7.39
N VAL A 197 19.42 21.09 8.06
CA VAL A 197 18.27 20.38 8.62
C VAL A 197 17.54 21.20 9.69
N ALA A 198 18.28 21.94 10.52
CA ALA A 198 17.71 22.83 11.52
C ALA A 198 16.94 24.01 10.87
N ALA A 199 17.52 24.62 9.83
CA ALA A 199 16.86 25.67 9.05
C ALA A 199 15.57 25.17 8.39
N ILE A 200 15.60 23.99 7.73
CA ILE A 200 14.42 23.37 7.10
C ILE A 200 13.33 23.08 8.12
N ALA A 201 13.69 22.57 9.30
CA ALA A 201 12.72 22.30 10.37
C ALA A 201 12.03 23.58 10.82
N PHE A 202 12.80 24.68 10.97
CA PHE A 202 12.26 26.01 11.31
C PHE A 202 11.37 26.55 10.18
N GLU A 203 11.78 26.49 8.92
CA GLU A 203 10.97 26.87 7.76
C GLU A 203 9.66 26.10 7.70
N SER A 204 9.69 24.79 8.02
CA SER A 204 8.47 23.96 8.05
C SER A 204 7.49 24.43 9.11
N LEU A 205 7.96 24.94 10.22
CA LEU A 205 7.10 25.55 11.25
C LEU A 205 6.55 26.90 10.81
N VAL A 206 7.38 27.78 10.23
CA VAL A 206 6.96 29.14 9.79
C VAL A 206 5.86 29.05 8.74
N LYS A 207 6.05 28.23 7.69
CA LYS A 207 5.04 28.07 6.64
C LYS A 207 3.74 27.46 7.15
N LEU A 208 3.81 26.49 8.09
CA LEU A 208 2.63 25.91 8.71
C LEU A 208 1.85 26.98 9.51
N LEU A 209 2.53 27.74 10.37
CA LEU A 209 1.88 28.78 11.19
C LEU A 209 1.28 29.88 10.31
N ALA A 210 1.97 30.32 9.25
CA ALA A 210 1.44 31.30 8.32
C ALA A 210 0.17 30.80 7.61
N PHE A 211 0.18 29.55 7.14
CA PHE A 211 -0.98 28.96 6.49
C PHE A 211 -2.18 28.77 7.42
N LEU A 212 -1.94 28.29 8.65
CA LEU A 212 -2.96 28.18 9.67
C LEU A 212 -3.55 29.53 10.07
N ALA A 213 -2.70 30.58 10.18
CA ALA A 213 -3.15 31.93 10.51
C ALA A 213 -4.09 32.51 9.45
N VAL A 214 -3.74 32.41 8.16
CA VAL A 214 -4.63 32.89 7.09
C VAL A 214 -5.88 32.03 6.97
N GLY A 215 -5.75 30.70 7.11
CA GLY A 215 -6.90 29.79 7.10
C GLY A 215 -7.90 30.07 8.22
N ALA A 216 -7.40 30.29 9.43
CA ALA A 216 -8.23 30.68 10.57
C ALA A 216 -8.88 32.06 10.32
N TYR A 217 -8.13 33.04 9.80
CA TYR A 217 -8.67 34.36 9.47
C TYR A 217 -9.79 34.27 8.41
N VAL A 218 -9.57 33.54 7.34
CA VAL A 218 -10.60 33.37 6.28
C VAL A 218 -11.82 32.66 6.87
N THR A 219 -11.64 31.55 7.60
CA THR A 219 -12.74 30.72 8.07
C THR A 219 -13.58 31.39 9.18
N PHE A 220 -12.94 32.09 10.12
CA PHE A 220 -13.59 32.64 11.32
C PHE A 220 -13.59 34.18 11.39
N GLY A 221 -12.81 34.86 10.54
CA GLY A 221 -12.76 36.33 10.48
C GLY A 221 -13.53 36.92 9.30
N MET A 222 -13.52 36.22 8.12
CA MET A 222 -14.29 36.66 6.97
C MET A 222 -15.67 35.96 6.90
N TYR A 223 -15.74 34.75 7.45
CA TYR A 223 -16.95 33.91 7.52
C TYR A 223 -17.20 33.46 8.97
N ASP A 224 -18.39 32.91 9.26
CA ASP A 224 -18.81 32.45 10.59
C ASP A 224 -18.41 30.97 10.85
N GLY A 225 -17.28 30.53 10.31
CA GLY A 225 -16.75 29.19 10.48
C GLY A 225 -16.93 28.27 9.27
N PHE A 226 -16.50 27.02 9.40
CA PHE A 226 -16.56 26.03 8.32
C PHE A 226 -17.99 25.86 7.76
N GLY A 227 -19.00 25.81 8.65
CA GLY A 227 -20.39 25.61 8.24
C GLY A 227 -20.90 26.70 7.30
N ASP A 228 -20.55 27.97 7.58
CA ASP A 228 -20.98 29.12 6.75
C ASP A 228 -20.28 29.11 5.38
N VAL A 229 -18.95 28.90 5.35
CA VAL A 229 -18.20 28.81 4.08
C VAL A 229 -18.77 27.72 3.18
N PHE A 230 -18.96 26.51 3.72
CA PHE A 230 -19.46 25.39 2.93
C PHE A 230 -20.96 25.54 2.56
N ALA A 231 -21.78 26.15 3.41
CA ALA A 231 -23.19 26.42 3.07
C ALA A 231 -23.30 27.44 1.92
N ARG A 232 -22.52 28.52 1.95
CA ARG A 232 -22.48 29.51 0.85
C ARG A 232 -21.90 28.90 -0.42
N ALA A 233 -20.85 28.10 -0.33
CA ALA A 233 -20.29 27.41 -1.48
C ALA A 233 -21.28 26.40 -2.09
N ALA A 234 -22.05 25.67 -1.26
CA ALA A 234 -23.07 24.73 -1.73
C ALA A 234 -24.27 25.40 -2.40
N ALA A 235 -24.51 26.68 -2.13
CA ALA A 235 -25.57 27.46 -2.79
C ALA A 235 -25.21 27.79 -4.26
N GLU A 236 -23.92 27.75 -4.63
CA GLU A 236 -23.44 27.98 -5.99
C GLU A 236 -23.28 26.66 -6.75
N PRO A 237 -24.01 26.41 -7.87
CA PRO A 237 -24.00 25.11 -8.55
C PRO A 237 -22.59 24.63 -8.97
N LYS A 238 -21.72 25.56 -9.37
CA LYS A 238 -20.35 25.24 -9.77
C LYS A 238 -19.51 24.73 -8.60
N MET A 239 -19.63 25.32 -7.41
CA MET A 239 -18.89 24.92 -6.22
C MET A 239 -19.51 23.67 -5.59
N GLN A 240 -20.82 23.49 -5.67
CA GLN A 240 -21.50 22.27 -5.24
C GLN A 240 -20.98 21.03 -5.98
N ALA A 241 -20.79 21.13 -7.30
CA ALA A 241 -20.21 20.02 -8.09
C ALA A 241 -18.77 19.68 -7.67
N MET A 242 -18.00 20.65 -7.18
CA MET A 242 -16.63 20.43 -6.70
C MET A 242 -16.56 19.72 -5.33
N MET A 243 -17.66 19.65 -4.59
CA MET A 243 -17.74 18.95 -3.30
C MET A 243 -17.95 17.44 -3.46
N THR A 244 -18.29 16.96 -4.65
CA THR A 244 -18.49 15.54 -4.94
C THR A 244 -17.25 14.93 -5.63
N PRO A 245 -16.77 13.74 -5.20
CA PRO A 245 -15.53 13.16 -5.72
C PRO A 245 -15.54 12.81 -7.20
N LEU A 246 -16.71 12.69 -7.82
CA LEU A 246 -16.91 12.10 -9.14
C LEU A 246 -17.21 13.09 -10.26
N GLU A 247 -17.89 14.20 -9.97
CA GLU A 247 -18.43 15.08 -11.00
C GLU A 247 -17.47 16.19 -11.43
N GLY A 248 -16.43 16.50 -10.61
CA GLY A 248 -15.52 17.62 -10.85
C GLY A 248 -14.12 17.24 -11.35
N VAL A 249 -13.73 15.97 -11.34
CA VAL A 249 -12.35 15.56 -11.68
C VAL A 249 -12.29 14.91 -13.05
N ALA A 250 -11.56 15.53 -13.99
CA ALA A 250 -11.25 14.93 -15.29
C ALA A 250 -10.56 13.56 -15.07
N GLY A 251 -11.12 12.49 -15.66
CA GLY A 251 -10.61 11.13 -15.47
C GLY A 251 -11.21 10.33 -14.30
N GLY A 252 -12.06 10.93 -13.46
CA GLY A 252 -12.80 10.26 -12.40
C GLY A 252 -11.90 9.49 -11.39
N TYR A 253 -12.31 8.30 -10.97
CA TYR A 253 -11.58 7.45 -10.03
C TYR A 253 -10.17 7.06 -10.52
N ALA A 254 -9.96 6.90 -11.82
CA ALA A 254 -8.64 6.56 -12.37
C ALA A 254 -7.62 7.65 -12.07
N SER A 255 -7.99 8.93 -12.26
CA SER A 255 -7.14 10.06 -11.90
C SER A 255 -6.82 10.09 -10.40
N TRP A 256 -7.82 9.85 -9.55
CA TRP A 256 -7.61 9.79 -8.09
C TRP A 256 -6.60 8.71 -7.67
N VAL A 257 -6.74 7.50 -8.20
CA VAL A 257 -5.83 6.38 -7.89
C VAL A 257 -4.42 6.69 -8.38
N TRP A 258 -4.27 7.12 -9.64
CA TRP A 258 -2.96 7.38 -10.21
C TRP A 258 -2.25 8.58 -9.58
N LEU A 259 -2.98 9.66 -9.24
CA LEU A 259 -2.42 10.79 -8.49
C LEU A 259 -1.99 10.38 -7.08
N THR A 260 -2.74 9.48 -6.43
CA THR A 260 -2.34 8.91 -5.13
C THR A 260 -1.07 8.09 -5.26
N ILE A 261 -0.98 7.19 -6.24
CA ILE A 261 0.23 6.39 -6.50
C ILE A 261 1.41 7.30 -6.86
N LEU A 262 1.19 8.30 -7.69
CA LEU A 262 2.21 9.27 -8.09
C LEU A 262 2.79 10.01 -6.88
N SER A 263 1.95 10.50 -5.99
CA SER A 263 2.39 11.20 -4.78
C SER A 263 3.00 10.27 -3.73
N MET A 264 2.58 9.00 -3.65
CA MET A 264 3.28 7.96 -2.89
C MET A 264 4.72 7.76 -3.38
N MET A 265 4.93 7.77 -4.69
CA MET A 265 6.28 7.65 -5.27
C MET A 265 7.10 8.92 -5.04
N ALA A 266 6.50 10.08 -5.20
CA ALA A 266 7.20 11.36 -5.08
C ALA A 266 7.86 11.56 -3.72
N ILE A 267 7.23 11.15 -2.61
CA ILE A 267 7.81 11.31 -1.26
C ILE A 267 9.07 10.46 -1.04
N LEU A 268 9.27 9.40 -1.81
CA LEU A 268 10.49 8.57 -1.72
C LEU A 268 11.55 8.95 -2.75
N PHE A 269 11.15 9.38 -3.96
CA PHE A 269 12.05 9.47 -5.10
C PHE A 269 12.40 10.90 -5.51
N LEU A 270 11.78 11.92 -4.92
CA LEU A 270 12.26 13.30 -5.08
C LEU A 270 13.66 13.43 -4.46
N PRO A 271 14.67 13.96 -5.17
CA PRO A 271 16.03 14.06 -4.65
C PRO A 271 16.11 14.78 -3.30
N ARG A 272 15.36 15.86 -3.09
CA ARG A 272 15.28 16.55 -1.79
C ARG A 272 14.71 15.68 -0.67
N GLN A 273 13.69 14.85 -1.00
CA GLN A 273 13.10 13.98 0.02
C GLN A 273 14.06 12.84 0.37
N PHE A 274 14.73 12.29 -0.63
CA PHE A 274 15.79 11.30 -0.39
C PHE A 274 16.93 11.92 0.44
N GLN A 275 17.35 13.15 0.14
CA GLN A 275 18.35 13.85 0.93
C GLN A 275 17.95 13.95 2.39
N VAL A 276 16.76 14.51 2.69
CA VAL A 276 16.33 14.75 4.09
C VAL A 276 15.94 13.46 4.79
N ALA A 277 15.20 12.56 4.12
CA ALA A 277 14.70 11.35 4.75
C ALA A 277 15.77 10.27 4.93
N VAL A 278 16.76 10.20 4.01
CA VAL A 278 17.74 9.12 3.97
C VAL A 278 19.13 9.62 4.35
N ILE A 279 19.65 10.61 3.63
CA ILE A 279 21.05 11.05 3.82
C ILE A 279 21.24 11.79 5.15
N GLU A 280 20.33 12.71 5.49
CA GLU A 280 20.42 13.49 6.74
C GLU A 280 19.91 12.72 7.98
N ASN A 281 19.45 11.48 7.83
CA ASN A 281 18.99 10.68 8.96
C ASN A 281 20.17 10.14 9.77
N VAL A 282 20.27 10.58 11.02
CA VAL A 282 21.34 10.14 11.94
C VAL A 282 21.01 8.81 12.64
N ASP A 283 19.73 8.60 13.01
CA ASP A 283 19.28 7.38 13.71
C ASP A 283 18.02 6.80 13.07
N GLU A 284 18.05 5.51 12.73
CA GLU A 284 16.91 4.76 12.19
C GLU A 284 15.66 4.86 13.08
N LYS A 285 15.85 5.00 14.41
CA LYS A 285 14.75 5.14 15.39
C LYS A 285 13.91 6.41 15.20
N HIS A 286 14.44 7.42 14.51
CA HIS A 286 13.71 8.66 14.23
C HIS A 286 12.47 8.40 13.37
N ILE A 287 12.45 7.34 12.56
CA ILE A 287 11.28 6.90 11.78
C ILE A 287 10.06 6.70 12.68
N ASN A 288 10.24 6.15 13.89
CA ASN A 288 9.12 5.87 14.80
C ASN A 288 8.30 7.11 15.18
N LYS A 289 8.96 8.28 15.28
CA LYS A 289 8.26 9.55 15.53
C LYS A 289 7.75 10.17 14.24
N ALA A 290 8.53 10.07 13.16
CA ALA A 290 8.16 10.64 11.86
C ALA A 290 6.87 10.02 11.29
N ILE A 291 6.62 8.72 11.50
CA ILE A 291 5.41 8.01 11.07
C ILE A 291 4.12 8.69 11.59
N TRP A 292 4.16 9.33 12.76
CA TRP A 292 3.00 10.01 13.35
C TRP A 292 3.02 11.53 13.13
N LEU A 293 4.18 12.15 13.31
CA LEU A 293 4.27 13.61 13.25
C LEU A 293 4.13 14.17 11.84
N PHE A 294 4.63 13.47 10.83
CA PHE A 294 4.55 13.96 9.47
C PHE A 294 3.11 13.88 8.89
N PRO A 295 2.34 12.78 9.06
CA PRO A 295 0.92 12.80 8.70
C PRO A 295 0.11 13.87 9.43
N LEU A 296 0.40 14.09 10.71
CA LEU A 296 -0.24 15.17 11.48
C LEU A 296 0.10 16.54 10.90
N TYR A 297 1.35 16.78 10.52
CA TYR A 297 1.78 17.99 9.82
C TYR A 297 1.05 18.16 8.49
N MET A 298 0.94 17.07 7.68
CA MET A 298 0.22 17.07 6.41
C MET A 298 -1.28 17.36 6.60
N LEU A 299 -1.89 16.79 7.62
CA LEU A 299 -3.29 17.09 7.97
C LEU A 299 -3.45 18.56 8.35
N ALA A 300 -2.59 19.07 9.24
CA ALA A 300 -2.68 20.44 9.73
C ALA A 300 -2.57 21.48 8.62
N ILE A 301 -1.62 21.33 7.68
CA ILE A 301 -1.44 22.27 6.56
C ILE A 301 -2.58 22.21 5.54
N ASN A 302 -3.36 21.12 5.51
CA ASN A 302 -4.45 20.95 4.54
C ASN A 302 -5.85 21.29 5.08
N VAL A 303 -6.01 21.49 6.39
CA VAL A 303 -7.33 21.75 7.03
C VAL A 303 -8.06 22.93 6.42
N PHE A 304 -7.32 24.01 6.10
CA PHE A 304 -7.91 25.25 5.60
C PHE A 304 -7.83 25.42 4.08
N VAL A 305 -7.36 24.43 3.32
CA VAL A 305 -7.24 24.54 1.86
C VAL A 305 -8.60 24.79 1.20
N LEU A 306 -9.62 23.99 1.53
CA LEU A 306 -10.96 24.18 0.98
C LEU A 306 -11.63 25.47 1.46
N PRO A 307 -11.59 25.85 2.75
CA PRO A 307 -12.11 27.16 3.18
C PRO A 307 -11.48 28.35 2.47
N ILE A 308 -10.15 28.35 2.28
CA ILE A 308 -9.48 29.44 1.55
C ILE A 308 -9.87 29.42 0.08
N ALA A 309 -9.95 28.24 -0.56
CA ALA A 309 -10.32 28.12 -1.96
C ALA A 309 -11.75 28.61 -2.23
N PHE A 310 -12.72 28.11 -1.45
CA PHE A 310 -14.12 28.52 -1.60
C PHE A 310 -14.34 29.97 -1.15
N GLY A 311 -13.69 30.39 -0.04
CA GLY A 311 -13.72 31.79 0.36
C GLY A 311 -13.18 32.73 -0.71
N GLY A 312 -12.10 32.35 -1.41
CA GLY A 312 -11.55 33.08 -2.53
C GLY A 312 -12.48 33.14 -3.75
N LEU A 313 -13.12 32.03 -4.11
CA LEU A 313 -14.09 31.98 -5.20
C LEU A 313 -15.35 32.82 -4.91
N LEU A 314 -15.82 32.83 -3.66
CA LEU A 314 -16.95 33.64 -3.21
C LEU A 314 -16.58 35.14 -3.20
N HIS A 315 -15.36 35.49 -2.79
CA HIS A 315 -14.91 36.89 -2.69
C HIS A 315 -14.53 37.48 -4.06
N PHE A 316 -13.99 36.66 -4.98
CA PHE A 316 -13.55 37.06 -6.33
C PHE A 316 -14.33 36.36 -7.45
N PRO A 317 -15.65 36.57 -7.57
CA PRO A 317 -16.51 35.79 -8.49
C PRO A 317 -16.18 36.01 -9.98
N ASN A 318 -15.49 37.12 -10.29
CA ASN A 318 -15.18 37.50 -11.68
C ASN A 318 -13.96 36.77 -12.29
N GLY A 319 -13.26 35.91 -11.55
CA GLY A 319 -12.08 35.18 -12.04
C GLY A 319 -10.87 36.06 -12.42
N ARG A 320 -10.83 37.32 -11.98
CA ARG A 320 -9.72 38.26 -12.27
C ARG A 320 -8.50 38.02 -11.40
N VAL A 321 -8.67 37.33 -10.28
CA VAL A 321 -7.59 36.96 -9.34
C VAL A 321 -7.25 35.49 -9.54
N ASP A 322 -5.96 35.23 -9.72
CA ASP A 322 -5.46 33.85 -9.84
C ASP A 322 -5.68 33.08 -8.53
N ALA A 323 -6.36 31.97 -8.60
CA ALA A 323 -6.71 31.15 -7.45
C ALA A 323 -5.47 30.65 -6.66
N ASP A 324 -4.35 30.41 -7.33
CA ASP A 324 -3.07 30.07 -6.67
C ASP A 324 -2.63 31.19 -5.69
N THR A 325 -3.13 32.43 -5.86
CA THR A 325 -2.76 33.57 -5.01
C THR A 325 -3.77 33.87 -3.89
N PHE A 326 -4.89 33.18 -3.77
CA PHE A 326 -5.95 33.45 -2.76
C PHE A 326 -5.43 33.53 -1.33
N VAL A 327 -4.44 32.69 -1.00
CA VAL A 327 -3.78 32.72 0.32
C VAL A 327 -3.25 34.11 0.66
N LEU A 328 -2.70 34.83 -0.33
CA LEU A 328 -2.14 36.19 -0.18
C LEU A 328 -3.17 37.29 -0.45
N THR A 329 -4.01 37.11 -1.48
CA THR A 329 -4.90 38.19 -1.98
C THR A 329 -6.15 38.36 -1.08
N LEU A 330 -6.63 37.31 -0.36
CA LEU A 330 -7.74 37.48 0.58
C LEU A 330 -7.38 38.42 1.75
N PRO A 331 -6.28 38.23 2.49
CA PRO A 331 -5.91 39.20 3.53
C PRO A 331 -5.57 40.58 2.95
N MET A 332 -5.08 40.70 1.69
CA MET A 332 -4.87 41.99 1.04
C MET A 332 -6.19 42.72 0.76
N ALA A 333 -7.21 42.02 0.27
CA ALA A 333 -8.53 42.57 0.00
C ALA A 333 -9.19 43.16 1.26
N GLU A 334 -9.01 42.50 2.38
CA GLU A 334 -9.51 42.92 3.71
C GLU A 334 -8.50 43.84 4.44
N ARG A 335 -7.49 44.33 3.76
CA ARG A 335 -6.46 45.27 4.28
C ARG A 335 -5.74 44.79 5.53
N GLN A 336 -5.53 43.49 5.67
CA GLN A 336 -4.79 42.89 6.79
C GLN A 336 -3.28 42.87 6.48
N GLU A 337 -2.61 44.00 6.68
CA GLU A 337 -1.20 44.20 6.29
C GLU A 337 -0.27 43.17 6.93
N LEU A 338 -0.36 42.93 8.22
CA LEU A 338 0.53 42.01 8.93
C LEU A 338 0.30 40.57 8.51
N LEU A 339 -0.95 40.20 8.28
CA LEU A 339 -1.30 38.84 7.84
C LEU A 339 -0.81 38.60 6.41
N ALA A 340 -0.98 39.57 5.49
CA ALA A 340 -0.46 39.49 4.13
C ALA A 340 1.08 39.34 4.12
N LEU A 341 1.78 40.07 4.97
CA LEU A 341 3.24 39.99 5.12
C LEU A 341 3.66 38.62 5.70
N LEU A 342 2.96 38.12 6.74
CA LEU A 342 3.20 36.81 7.32
C LEU A 342 2.99 35.68 6.29
N VAL A 343 1.93 35.78 5.51
CA VAL A 343 1.64 34.84 4.41
C VAL A 343 2.74 34.86 3.36
N PHE A 344 3.21 36.03 2.97
CA PHE A 344 4.32 36.16 2.03
C PHE A 344 5.60 35.48 2.57
N ILE A 345 5.95 35.71 3.84
CA ILE A 345 7.09 35.03 4.49
C ILE A 345 6.87 33.52 4.56
N GLY A 346 5.65 33.05 4.82
CA GLY A 346 5.30 31.61 4.77
C GLY A 346 5.52 31.00 3.38
N GLY A 347 5.10 31.70 2.34
CA GLY A 347 5.33 31.30 0.94
C GLY A 347 6.81 31.35 0.53
N LEU A 348 7.53 32.38 0.94
CA LEU A 348 8.99 32.48 0.76
C LEU A 348 9.68 31.31 1.45
N SER A 349 9.33 31.01 2.71
CA SER A 349 9.83 29.88 3.47
C SER A 349 9.58 28.54 2.75
N ALA A 350 8.38 28.37 2.20
CA ALA A 350 8.02 27.15 1.48
C ALA A 350 8.84 26.93 0.19
N ALA A 351 9.19 28.02 -0.47
CA ALA A 351 9.99 28.00 -1.70
C ALA A 351 11.49 27.84 -1.42
N THR A 352 12.03 28.61 -0.45
CA THR A 352 13.47 28.62 -0.15
C THR A 352 13.95 27.27 0.34
N GLY A 353 13.29 26.65 1.30
CA GLY A 353 13.66 25.34 1.82
C GLY A 353 13.70 24.26 0.74
N MET A 354 12.72 24.29 -0.17
CA MET A 354 12.71 23.36 -1.30
C MET A 354 13.91 23.58 -2.22
N VAL A 355 14.13 24.82 -2.68
CA VAL A 355 15.17 25.14 -3.67
C VAL A 355 16.56 24.84 -3.13
N ILE A 356 16.83 25.16 -1.86
CA ILE A 356 18.11 24.90 -1.22
C ILE A 356 18.41 23.40 -1.21
N VAL A 357 17.50 22.59 -0.66
CA VAL A 357 17.71 21.14 -0.51
C VAL A 357 17.79 20.44 -1.86
N GLU A 358 16.90 20.80 -2.78
CA GLU A 358 16.86 20.20 -4.12
C GLU A 358 18.14 20.47 -4.90
N THR A 359 18.62 21.73 -4.88
CA THR A 359 19.85 22.08 -5.60
C THR A 359 21.11 21.51 -4.95
N ILE A 360 21.15 21.32 -3.63
CA ILE A 360 22.22 20.59 -2.94
C ILE A 360 22.21 19.13 -3.39
N ALA A 361 21.06 18.45 -3.32
CA ALA A 361 20.94 17.06 -3.74
C ALA A 361 21.33 16.86 -5.20
N LEU A 362 20.80 17.68 -6.11
CA LEU A 362 21.12 17.60 -7.54
C LEU A 362 22.58 17.95 -7.82
N SER A 363 23.17 18.96 -7.14
CA SER A 363 24.59 19.32 -7.34
C SER A 363 25.53 18.21 -6.88
N THR A 364 25.18 17.48 -5.82
CA THR A 364 25.89 16.29 -5.38
C THR A 364 25.79 15.19 -6.44
N MET A 365 24.60 14.89 -6.95
CA MET A 365 24.40 13.93 -8.06
C MET A 365 25.21 14.33 -9.30
N VAL A 366 25.14 15.57 -9.73
CA VAL A 366 25.91 16.08 -10.88
C VAL A 366 27.40 15.94 -10.66
N CYS A 367 27.90 16.30 -9.47
CA CYS A 367 29.30 16.17 -9.14
C CYS A 367 29.77 14.70 -9.14
N ASN A 368 29.09 13.86 -8.35
CA ASN A 368 29.56 12.50 -8.03
C ASN A 368 29.27 11.51 -9.15
N ASP A 369 28.08 11.57 -9.77
CA ASP A 369 27.58 10.55 -10.68
C ASP A 369 27.71 10.94 -12.17
N LEU A 370 27.88 12.24 -12.49
CA LEU A 370 28.01 12.70 -13.85
C LEU A 370 29.40 13.25 -14.15
N VAL A 371 29.86 14.27 -13.41
CA VAL A 371 31.09 15.02 -13.72
C VAL A 371 32.34 14.25 -13.31
N MET A 372 32.40 13.74 -12.08
CA MET A 372 33.61 13.05 -11.59
C MET A 372 33.94 11.78 -12.38
N PRO A 373 33.00 10.87 -12.73
CA PRO A 373 33.32 9.72 -13.57
C PRO A 373 33.89 10.07 -14.93
N VAL A 374 33.46 11.22 -15.52
CA VAL A 374 33.98 11.72 -16.79
C VAL A 374 35.39 12.31 -16.61
N LEU A 375 35.58 13.17 -15.60
CA LEU A 375 36.87 13.82 -15.34
C LEU A 375 37.96 12.78 -15.01
N LEU A 376 37.65 11.75 -14.22
CA LEU A 376 38.60 10.69 -13.87
C LEU A 376 39.05 9.86 -15.08
N ARG A 377 38.22 9.75 -16.15
CA ARG A 377 38.58 9.08 -17.40
C ARG A 377 39.43 9.96 -18.32
N MET A 378 39.45 11.27 -18.11
CA MET A 378 40.18 12.23 -18.95
C MET A 378 41.66 12.26 -18.53
N ARG A 379 42.52 11.42 -19.12
CA ARG A 379 43.95 11.33 -18.86
C ARG A 379 44.71 12.67 -19.02
N ARG A 380 44.16 13.59 -19.84
CA ARG A 380 44.81 14.94 -20.09
C ARG A 380 44.82 15.83 -18.84
N LEU A 381 43.90 15.66 -17.92
CA LEU A 381 43.80 16.51 -16.73
C LEU A 381 44.71 16.09 -15.58
N ARG A 382 45.38 14.93 -15.69
CA ARG A 382 46.33 14.37 -14.69
C ARG A 382 45.82 14.53 -13.24
N LEU A 383 44.53 14.28 -13.03
CA LEU A 383 43.92 14.42 -11.70
C LEU A 383 44.54 13.48 -10.66
N ASN A 384 45.07 12.37 -11.13
CA ASN A 384 45.77 11.39 -10.29
C ASN A 384 47.11 11.93 -9.73
N GLU A 385 47.67 13.01 -10.31
CA GLU A 385 48.91 13.66 -9.87
C GLU A 385 48.66 14.81 -8.89
N ARG A 386 47.42 15.29 -8.76
CA ARG A 386 47.07 16.40 -7.86
C ARG A 386 46.98 15.91 -6.42
N ARG A 387 47.56 16.65 -5.47
CA ARG A 387 47.58 16.34 -4.05
C ARG A 387 46.25 16.61 -3.33
N ASP A 388 45.44 17.57 -3.82
CA ASP A 388 44.18 17.98 -3.23
C ASP A 388 43.16 18.26 -4.34
N LEU A 389 41.99 17.59 -4.26
CA LEU A 389 40.86 17.75 -5.18
C LEU A 389 39.64 18.36 -4.49
N THR A 390 39.70 18.63 -3.18
CA THR A 390 38.61 19.18 -2.38
C THR A 390 38.07 20.49 -2.98
N GLY A 391 38.98 21.40 -3.33
CA GLY A 391 38.58 22.65 -3.98
C GLY A 391 37.92 22.46 -5.33
N LEU A 392 38.33 21.45 -6.11
CA LEU A 392 37.69 21.14 -7.41
C LEU A 392 36.27 20.62 -7.20
N LEU A 393 36.06 19.70 -6.27
CA LEU A 393 34.73 19.14 -5.97
C LEU A 393 33.76 20.23 -5.51
N ILE A 394 34.18 21.08 -4.57
CA ILE A 394 33.39 22.23 -4.13
C ILE A 394 33.08 23.17 -5.30
N GLY A 395 34.06 23.43 -6.16
CA GLY A 395 33.90 24.27 -7.35
C GLY A 395 32.83 23.69 -8.32
N ILE A 396 32.87 22.39 -8.57
CA ILE A 396 31.89 21.70 -9.42
C ILE A 396 30.49 21.79 -8.79
N ARG A 397 30.32 21.52 -7.50
CA ARG A 397 29.04 21.62 -6.81
C ARG A 397 28.46 23.05 -6.86
N ARG A 398 29.27 24.09 -6.60
CA ARG A 398 28.85 25.50 -6.69
C ARG A 398 28.42 25.87 -8.09
N SER A 399 29.18 25.46 -9.09
CA SER A 399 28.85 25.73 -10.51
C SER A 399 27.55 24.97 -10.90
N ALA A 400 27.37 23.76 -10.44
CA ALA A 400 26.13 23.00 -10.68
C ALA A 400 24.91 23.68 -10.04
N ILE A 401 25.01 24.20 -8.80
CA ILE A 401 23.93 24.95 -8.15
C ILE A 401 23.50 26.14 -9.00
N VAL A 402 24.45 26.94 -9.42
CA VAL A 402 24.18 28.15 -10.27
C VAL A 402 23.55 27.71 -11.59
N LEU A 403 24.11 26.70 -12.25
CA LEU A 403 23.59 26.20 -13.53
C LEU A 403 22.17 25.66 -13.42
N ILE A 404 21.87 24.86 -12.41
CA ILE A 404 20.54 24.27 -12.20
C ILE A 404 19.50 25.37 -11.97
N LEU A 405 19.82 26.39 -11.17
CA LEU A 405 18.90 27.52 -10.92
C LEU A 405 18.69 28.39 -12.15
N LEU A 406 19.74 28.63 -12.93
CA LEU A 406 19.62 29.33 -14.22
C LEU A 406 18.80 28.52 -15.23
N LEU A 407 18.96 27.21 -15.29
CA LEU A 407 18.13 26.33 -16.10
C LEU A 407 16.67 26.34 -15.63
N GLY A 408 16.42 26.34 -14.33
CA GLY A 408 15.08 26.51 -13.75
C GLY A 408 14.45 27.85 -14.12
N TYR A 409 15.22 28.91 -14.04
CA TYR A 409 14.80 30.25 -14.54
C TYR A 409 14.50 30.22 -16.04
N LEU A 410 15.38 29.62 -16.84
CA LEU A 410 15.16 29.48 -18.29
C LEU A 410 13.87 28.69 -18.57
N TYR A 411 13.63 27.58 -17.87
CA TYR A 411 12.39 26.84 -18.01
C TYR A 411 11.17 27.68 -17.62
N PHE A 412 11.27 28.51 -16.57
CA PHE A 412 10.19 29.44 -16.19
C PHE A 412 9.86 30.39 -17.35
N LYS A 413 10.86 30.94 -18.00
CA LYS A 413 10.67 31.83 -19.17
C LYS A 413 10.11 31.12 -20.40
N LEU A 414 10.49 29.83 -20.60
CA LEU A 414 10.09 29.08 -21.78
C LEU A 414 8.70 28.46 -21.66
N ALA A 415 8.34 27.96 -20.48
CA ALA A 415 7.16 27.11 -20.29
C ALA A 415 6.30 27.49 -19.07
N GLY A 416 6.82 28.28 -18.15
CA GLY A 416 6.18 28.50 -16.83
C GLY A 416 4.91 29.36 -16.88
N GLU A 417 4.64 30.08 -17.94
CA GLU A 417 3.47 30.97 -18.07
C GLU A 417 2.21 30.21 -18.52
N ALA A 418 2.37 29.09 -19.24
CA ALA A 418 1.28 28.37 -19.88
C ALA A 418 0.49 27.44 -18.90
N TYR A 419 0.98 27.22 -17.68
CA TYR A 419 0.40 26.24 -16.76
C TYR A 419 0.19 26.78 -15.35
N ALA A 420 -0.90 26.33 -14.69
CA ALA A 420 -1.09 26.48 -13.24
C ALA A 420 0.05 25.79 -12.46
N LEU A 421 0.37 26.32 -11.26
CA LEU A 421 1.46 25.81 -10.41
C LEU A 421 1.37 24.28 -10.19
N VAL A 422 0.15 23.76 -10.02
CA VAL A 422 -0.06 22.32 -9.76
C VAL A 422 0.35 21.45 -10.95
N SER A 423 -0.03 21.82 -12.15
CA SER A 423 0.30 21.03 -13.35
C SER A 423 1.81 20.94 -13.57
N ILE A 424 2.55 22.02 -13.31
CA ILE A 424 4.01 22.04 -13.39
C ILE A 424 4.64 21.07 -12.39
N GLY A 425 4.12 21.04 -11.16
CA GLY A 425 4.62 20.13 -10.11
C GLY A 425 4.38 18.66 -10.42
N LEU A 426 3.19 18.30 -10.95
CA LEU A 426 2.85 16.94 -11.31
C LEU A 426 3.70 16.38 -12.46
N ILE A 427 4.13 17.22 -13.40
CA ILE A 427 5.08 16.84 -14.47
C ILE A 427 6.38 16.32 -13.85
N SER A 428 6.93 17.05 -12.85
CA SER A 428 8.15 16.64 -12.15
C SER A 428 7.95 15.37 -11.31
N PHE A 429 6.80 15.21 -10.66
CA PHE A 429 6.49 13.99 -9.91
C PHE A 429 6.46 12.77 -10.83
N ALA A 430 5.88 12.90 -12.01
CA ALA A 430 5.84 11.83 -13.01
C ALA A 430 7.25 11.45 -13.54
N ALA A 431 8.20 12.42 -13.62
CA ALA A 431 9.58 12.14 -13.96
C ALA A 431 10.29 11.32 -12.90
N VAL A 432 10.19 11.71 -11.62
CA VAL A 432 10.88 10.98 -10.53
C VAL A 432 10.23 9.64 -10.21
N ALA A 433 8.95 9.45 -10.53
CA ALA A 433 8.28 8.16 -10.42
C ALA A 433 8.95 7.09 -11.29
N GLN A 434 9.66 7.48 -12.37
CA GLN A 434 10.40 6.55 -13.21
C GLN A 434 11.55 5.83 -12.47
N PHE A 435 11.99 6.33 -11.33
CA PHE A 435 13.00 5.66 -10.49
C PHE A 435 12.44 4.46 -9.70
N ALA A 436 11.11 4.40 -9.52
CA ALA A 436 10.46 3.41 -8.68
C ALA A 436 10.76 1.96 -9.09
N PRO A 437 10.66 1.52 -10.37
CA PRO A 437 10.93 0.13 -10.74
C PRO A 437 12.36 -0.28 -10.45
N ALA A 438 13.36 0.56 -10.79
CA ALA A 438 14.76 0.27 -10.54
C ALA A 438 15.10 0.25 -9.05
N LEU A 439 14.56 1.16 -8.24
CA LEU A 439 14.86 1.25 -6.81
C LEU A 439 14.11 0.15 -6.02
N LEU A 440 12.78 0.07 -6.17
CA LEU A 440 11.97 -0.91 -5.44
C LEU A 440 12.31 -2.34 -5.90
N GLY A 441 12.40 -2.57 -7.20
CA GLY A 441 12.90 -3.84 -7.73
C GLY A 441 14.29 -4.15 -7.19
N GLY A 442 15.18 -3.16 -7.12
CA GLY A 442 16.54 -3.30 -6.60
C GLY A 442 16.61 -3.76 -5.15
N ILE A 443 15.72 -3.31 -4.27
CA ILE A 443 15.75 -3.67 -2.84
C ILE A 443 14.97 -4.94 -2.51
N PHE A 444 14.07 -5.42 -3.40
CA PHE A 444 13.24 -6.60 -3.12
C PHE A 444 13.51 -7.78 -4.06
N TRP A 445 14.06 -7.56 -5.24
CA TRP A 445 14.28 -8.60 -6.24
C TRP A 445 15.74 -8.74 -6.63
N LYS A 446 16.34 -9.93 -6.40
CA LYS A 446 17.75 -10.23 -6.73
C LYS A 446 18.00 -10.33 -8.22
N GLY A 447 16.99 -10.74 -9.01
CA GLY A 447 17.11 -10.95 -10.46
C GLY A 447 17.19 -9.67 -11.29
N GLY A 448 16.98 -8.50 -10.71
CA GLY A 448 17.09 -7.22 -11.43
C GLY A 448 18.54 -6.95 -11.89
N THR A 449 18.70 -6.68 -13.21
CA THR A 449 20.00 -6.43 -13.85
C THR A 449 20.23 -4.96 -14.17
N ARG A 450 21.50 -4.57 -14.36
CA ARG A 450 21.88 -3.23 -14.82
C ARG A 450 21.27 -2.90 -16.18
N ALA A 451 21.29 -3.86 -17.11
CA ALA A 451 20.72 -3.70 -18.44
C ALA A 451 19.20 -3.45 -18.33
N GLY A 452 18.49 -4.23 -17.49
CA GLY A 452 17.07 -4.01 -17.24
C GLY A 452 16.77 -2.64 -16.65
N ALA A 453 17.54 -2.18 -15.64
CA ALA A 453 17.38 -0.86 -15.04
C ALA A 453 17.62 0.28 -16.06
N LEU A 454 18.66 0.17 -16.90
CA LEU A 454 18.92 1.15 -17.96
C LEU A 454 17.79 1.19 -19.00
N CYS A 455 17.36 0.04 -19.51
CA CYS A 455 16.27 -0.02 -20.50
C CYS A 455 14.93 0.47 -19.93
N GLY A 456 14.62 0.10 -18.68
CA GLY A 456 13.40 0.56 -17.99
C GLY A 456 13.37 2.08 -17.85
N LEU A 457 14.44 2.65 -17.29
CA LEU A 457 14.56 4.10 -17.11
C LEU A 457 14.52 4.86 -18.43
N LEU A 458 15.23 4.38 -19.47
CA LEU A 458 15.21 5.02 -20.80
C LEU A 458 13.81 4.95 -21.43
N ALA A 459 13.15 3.80 -21.40
CA ALA A 459 11.82 3.64 -21.96
C ALA A 459 10.78 4.52 -21.23
N GLY A 460 10.78 4.47 -19.91
CA GLY A 460 9.86 5.27 -19.10
C GLY A 460 10.08 6.77 -19.25
N PHE A 461 11.34 7.20 -19.19
CA PHE A 461 11.69 8.61 -19.34
C PHE A 461 11.41 9.15 -20.75
N SER A 462 11.67 8.36 -21.79
CA SER A 462 11.36 8.76 -23.18
C SER A 462 9.85 8.97 -23.37
N LEU A 463 9.02 8.08 -22.82
CA LEU A 463 7.57 8.25 -22.86
C LEU A 463 7.08 9.41 -21.99
N TRP A 464 7.66 9.63 -20.80
CA TRP A 464 7.37 10.82 -20.01
C TRP A 464 7.70 12.11 -20.77
N LEU A 465 8.86 12.17 -21.42
CA LEU A 465 9.30 13.30 -22.22
C LEU A 465 8.33 13.56 -23.38
N TYR A 466 7.91 12.50 -24.05
CA TYR A 466 6.98 12.53 -25.17
C TYR A 466 5.56 12.95 -24.77
N THR A 467 5.05 12.43 -23.65
CA THR A 467 3.65 12.61 -23.26
C THR A 467 3.39 13.83 -22.38
N LEU A 468 4.41 14.38 -21.69
CA LEU A 468 4.25 15.50 -20.77
C LEU A 468 5.13 16.70 -21.13
N LEU A 469 6.44 16.51 -21.28
CA LEU A 469 7.35 17.65 -21.50
C LEU A 469 7.19 18.24 -22.90
N LEU A 470 7.10 17.40 -23.92
CA LEU A 470 6.89 17.86 -25.30
C LEU A 470 5.58 18.64 -25.46
N PRO A 471 4.42 18.15 -24.97
CA PRO A 471 3.19 18.95 -24.99
C PRO A 471 3.27 20.25 -24.20
N ALA A 472 4.02 20.29 -23.09
CA ALA A 472 4.22 21.48 -22.31
C ALA A 472 4.94 22.58 -23.14
N LEU A 473 6.00 22.22 -23.82
CA LEU A 473 6.75 23.11 -24.70
C LEU A 473 5.93 23.57 -25.93
N ALA A 474 5.11 22.67 -26.50
CA ALA A 474 4.27 23.03 -27.64
C ALA A 474 3.15 24.02 -27.25
N ARG A 475 2.49 23.84 -26.09
CA ARG A 475 1.51 24.81 -25.59
C ARG A 475 2.11 26.19 -25.25
N SER A 476 3.40 26.23 -24.92
CA SER A 476 4.13 27.47 -24.69
C SER A 476 4.63 28.15 -25.99
N GLY A 477 4.23 27.66 -27.17
CA GLY A 477 4.55 28.23 -28.45
C GLY A 477 5.94 27.91 -29.02
N TRP A 478 6.70 27.00 -28.38
CA TRP A 478 8.04 26.61 -28.83
C TRP A 478 8.03 25.52 -29.90
N LEU A 479 6.94 24.78 -30.00
CA LEU A 479 6.76 23.73 -30.99
C LEU A 479 5.40 23.88 -31.70
N PRO A 480 5.25 23.37 -32.94
CA PRO A 480 4.00 23.47 -33.67
C PRO A 480 2.88 22.70 -32.95
N ILE A 481 1.76 23.36 -32.68
CA ILE A 481 0.59 22.78 -32.00
C ILE A 481 -0.04 21.64 -32.82
N GLY A 482 0.08 21.64 -34.13
CA GLY A 482 -0.48 20.62 -35.03
C GLY A 482 -0.03 19.17 -34.71
N SER A 483 1.15 18.99 -34.11
CA SER A 483 1.62 17.68 -33.65
C SER A 483 0.88 17.16 -32.42
N LEU A 484 0.23 18.05 -31.64
CA LEU A 484 -0.57 17.69 -30.46
C LEU A 484 -2.00 17.33 -30.85
N GLU A 485 -2.52 17.92 -31.93
CA GLU A 485 -3.91 17.69 -32.37
C GLU A 485 -4.05 16.45 -33.25
N ASN A 486 -3.12 16.28 -34.19
CA ASN A 486 -3.18 15.22 -35.20
C ASN A 486 -2.17 14.08 -35.00
N GLY A 487 -1.36 14.14 -33.97
CA GLY A 487 -0.20 13.26 -33.76
C GLY A 487 0.97 13.53 -34.72
N PRO A 488 2.19 13.02 -34.39
CA PRO A 488 3.35 13.10 -35.28
C PRO A 488 3.05 12.42 -36.62
N PHE A 489 3.46 13.04 -37.71
CA PHE A 489 3.24 12.56 -39.09
C PHE A 489 1.75 12.37 -39.46
N GLY A 490 0.82 13.00 -38.73
CA GLY A 490 -0.62 12.82 -38.95
C GLY A 490 -1.21 11.50 -38.45
N ILE A 491 -0.45 10.74 -37.64
CA ILE A 491 -0.91 9.46 -37.08
C ILE A 491 -1.58 9.71 -35.72
N GLY A 492 -2.91 9.75 -35.68
CA GLY A 492 -3.69 10.01 -34.47
C GLY A 492 -3.40 9.04 -33.31
N LEU A 493 -3.07 7.77 -33.59
CA LEU A 493 -2.67 6.80 -32.56
C LEU A 493 -1.40 7.17 -31.80
N LEU A 494 -0.56 8.04 -32.38
CA LEU A 494 0.67 8.55 -31.75
C LEU A 494 0.46 9.91 -31.09
N ASN A 495 -0.80 10.39 -30.95
CA ASN A 495 -1.03 11.65 -30.25
C ASN A 495 -0.45 11.59 -28.82
N PRO A 496 0.45 12.51 -28.42
CA PRO A 496 1.14 12.46 -27.13
C PRO A 496 0.19 12.45 -25.91
N GLN A 497 -0.98 13.06 -26.04
CA GLN A 497 -1.97 13.15 -24.97
C GLN A 497 -3.09 12.10 -25.05
N GLN A 498 -3.12 11.30 -26.13
CA GLN A 498 -4.14 10.27 -26.39
C GLN A 498 -3.53 9.04 -27.05
N LEU A 499 -2.38 8.61 -26.58
CA LEU A 499 -1.62 7.48 -27.12
C LEU A 499 -2.50 6.23 -27.21
N PHE A 500 -2.49 5.59 -28.38
CA PHE A 500 -3.31 4.41 -28.69
C PHE A 500 -4.83 4.61 -28.49
N GLY A 501 -5.31 5.86 -28.61
CA GLY A 501 -6.75 6.17 -28.56
C GLY A 501 -7.37 6.24 -27.17
N LEU A 502 -6.60 6.32 -26.11
CA LEU A 502 -7.09 6.53 -24.73
C LEU A 502 -7.46 8.01 -24.50
N THR A 503 -8.75 8.35 -24.73
CA THR A 503 -9.24 9.74 -24.74
C THR A 503 -9.88 10.22 -23.43
N ARG A 504 -10.14 9.34 -22.47
CA ARG A 504 -10.94 9.67 -21.25
C ARG A 504 -10.11 9.96 -20.01
N LEU A 505 -8.79 9.98 -20.13
CA LEU A 505 -7.87 10.20 -19.02
C LEU A 505 -7.35 11.64 -19.01
N ASP A 506 -7.04 12.18 -17.84
CA ASP A 506 -6.25 13.40 -17.73
C ASP A 506 -4.81 13.13 -18.18
N ASN A 507 -4.11 14.19 -18.59
CA ASN A 507 -2.79 14.09 -19.19
C ASN A 507 -1.74 13.42 -18.28
N ILE A 508 -1.81 13.66 -16.97
CA ILE A 508 -0.87 13.08 -15.99
C ILE A 508 -1.12 11.58 -15.82
N THR A 509 -2.37 11.19 -15.63
CA THR A 509 -2.76 9.78 -15.53
C THR A 509 -2.41 9.00 -16.79
N HIS A 510 -2.71 9.57 -17.96
CA HIS A 510 -2.36 8.98 -19.26
C HIS A 510 -0.84 8.75 -19.39
N ALA A 511 -0.05 9.76 -19.08
CA ALA A 511 1.41 9.67 -19.15
C ALA A 511 1.98 8.66 -18.14
N MET A 512 1.44 8.63 -16.92
CA MET A 512 1.87 7.69 -15.88
C MET A 512 1.61 6.24 -16.29
N ILE A 513 0.43 5.94 -16.83
CA ILE A 513 0.09 4.59 -17.28
C ILE A 513 1.11 4.11 -18.31
N TRP A 514 1.30 4.83 -19.39
CA TRP A 514 2.16 4.39 -20.49
C TRP A 514 3.64 4.37 -20.11
N SER A 515 4.13 5.40 -19.41
CA SER A 515 5.54 5.45 -19.02
C SER A 515 5.89 4.37 -17.98
N MET A 516 4.98 4.08 -17.03
CA MET A 516 5.23 3.02 -16.05
C MET A 516 5.11 1.62 -16.63
N ILE A 517 4.15 1.37 -17.54
CA ILE A 517 4.07 0.09 -18.26
C ILE A 517 5.35 -0.15 -19.06
N ALA A 518 5.84 0.83 -19.80
CA ALA A 518 7.07 0.71 -20.57
C ALA A 518 8.30 0.52 -19.67
N ASN A 519 8.39 1.28 -18.58
CA ASN A 519 9.50 1.20 -17.63
C ASN A 519 9.54 -0.18 -16.96
N ILE A 520 8.44 -0.60 -16.32
CA ILE A 520 8.34 -1.90 -15.63
C ILE A 520 8.53 -3.03 -16.62
N GLY A 521 7.88 -2.96 -17.80
CA GLY A 521 7.96 -3.98 -18.82
C GLY A 521 9.38 -4.16 -19.36
N ALA A 522 10.09 -3.07 -19.67
CA ALA A 522 11.48 -3.10 -20.10
C ALA A 522 12.41 -3.54 -18.95
N TYR A 523 12.22 -3.04 -17.73
CA TYR A 523 13.02 -3.45 -16.59
C TYR A 523 12.94 -4.95 -16.31
N VAL A 524 11.73 -5.49 -16.22
CA VAL A 524 11.50 -6.91 -15.95
C VAL A 524 11.89 -7.76 -17.13
N GLY A 525 11.43 -7.43 -18.35
CA GLY A 525 11.66 -8.22 -19.55
C GLY A 525 13.15 -8.36 -19.88
N VAL A 526 13.92 -7.26 -19.84
CA VAL A 526 15.36 -7.30 -20.07
C VAL A 526 16.11 -8.00 -18.92
N SER A 527 15.68 -7.80 -17.66
CA SER A 527 16.31 -8.49 -16.53
C SER A 527 16.13 -10.01 -16.57
N LEU A 528 15.00 -10.50 -17.08
CA LEU A 528 14.77 -11.93 -17.25
C LEU A 528 15.55 -12.52 -18.46
N SER A 529 15.91 -11.68 -19.42
CA SER A 529 16.60 -12.09 -20.66
C SER A 529 18.14 -12.01 -20.56
N VAL A 530 18.68 -11.28 -19.57
CA VAL A 530 20.11 -11.03 -19.43
C VAL A 530 20.59 -11.54 -18.07
N SER A 531 21.62 -12.39 -18.06
CA SER A 531 22.22 -12.86 -16.83
C SER A 531 22.96 -11.72 -16.10
N PRO A 532 22.78 -11.54 -14.78
CA PRO A 532 23.52 -10.56 -14.01
C PRO A 532 25.01 -10.91 -13.92
N SER A 533 25.87 -9.91 -13.96
CA SER A 533 27.30 -10.09 -13.70
C SER A 533 27.55 -10.50 -12.22
N ALA A 534 28.76 -11.04 -11.94
CA ALA A 534 29.13 -11.41 -10.57
C ALA A 534 29.00 -10.23 -9.58
N ASP A 535 29.36 -9.03 -10.01
CA ASP A 535 29.23 -7.80 -9.21
C ASP A 535 27.77 -7.40 -8.97
N GLU A 536 26.93 -7.51 -9.99
CA GLU A 536 25.48 -7.25 -9.87
C GLU A 536 24.83 -8.25 -8.91
N HIS A 537 25.18 -9.52 -9.02
CA HIS A 537 24.65 -10.57 -8.13
C HIS A 537 25.05 -10.35 -6.67
N ARG A 538 26.30 -9.96 -6.43
CA ARG A 538 26.81 -9.60 -5.11
C ARG A 538 26.07 -8.42 -4.51
N GLN A 539 25.98 -7.31 -5.26
CA GLN A 539 25.28 -6.10 -4.80
C GLN A 539 23.78 -6.39 -4.56
N ALA A 540 23.16 -7.24 -5.40
CA ALA A 540 21.81 -7.69 -5.20
C ALA A 540 21.62 -8.39 -3.85
N SER A 541 22.52 -9.27 -3.48
CA SER A 541 22.46 -9.99 -2.19
C SER A 541 22.66 -9.05 -1.00
N LEU A 542 23.59 -8.09 -1.10
CA LEU A 542 23.81 -7.07 -0.05
C LEU A 542 22.56 -6.19 0.16
N PHE A 543 21.89 -5.78 -0.91
CA PHE A 543 20.71 -4.91 -0.85
C PHE A 543 19.45 -5.67 -0.41
N VAL A 544 19.20 -6.85 -0.99
CA VAL A 544 17.98 -7.61 -0.70
C VAL A 544 18.03 -8.23 0.70
N ASP A 545 19.17 -8.76 1.12
CA ASP A 545 19.34 -9.48 2.40
C ASP A 545 19.93 -8.60 3.52
N VAL A 546 19.85 -7.27 3.41
CA VAL A 546 20.48 -6.32 4.37
C VAL A 546 20.11 -6.56 5.84
N PHE A 547 18.94 -7.10 6.13
CA PHE A 547 18.51 -7.44 7.49
C PHE A 547 19.00 -8.81 7.98
N ARG A 548 19.46 -9.67 7.09
CA ARG A 548 19.99 -11.02 7.44
C ARG A 548 21.48 -11.01 7.73
N GLN A 549 22.18 -9.96 7.29
CA GLN A 549 23.63 -9.82 7.47
C GLN A 549 23.95 -9.15 8.81
N THR A 550 23.70 -9.82 9.92
CA THR A 550 24.01 -9.34 11.29
C THR A 550 25.34 -9.90 11.84
N GLY A 551 26.30 -10.27 10.97
CA GLY A 551 27.62 -10.78 11.36
C GLY A 551 28.74 -10.07 10.63
N GLU A 552 29.79 -9.71 11.36
CA GLU A 552 30.97 -8.90 10.96
C GLU A 552 31.82 -9.41 9.79
N SER A 553 31.45 -10.47 9.10
CA SER A 553 32.34 -11.17 8.17
C SER A 553 31.98 -11.09 6.68
N GLY A 554 30.94 -10.36 6.27
CA GLY A 554 30.41 -10.39 4.89
C GLY A 554 31.12 -9.47 3.88
N GLY A 555 31.80 -8.42 4.32
CA GLY A 555 32.29 -7.34 3.45
C GLY A 555 33.75 -7.46 2.98
N ALA A 556 34.56 -8.20 3.69
CA ALA A 556 36.02 -8.17 3.57
C ALA A 556 36.61 -8.95 2.39
N ARG A 557 35.85 -9.84 1.76
CA ARG A 557 36.37 -10.77 0.72
C ARG A 557 36.38 -10.20 -0.71
N PHE A 558 36.25 -8.89 -0.91
CA PHE A 558 36.01 -8.32 -2.24
C PHE A 558 37.20 -7.79 -3.00
N TRP A 559 38.26 -7.45 -2.29
CA TRP A 559 39.49 -6.93 -2.88
C TRP A 559 40.59 -7.99 -2.89
N ARG A 560 41.13 -8.24 -4.07
CA ARG A 560 42.30 -9.10 -4.27
C ARG A 560 43.42 -8.25 -4.82
N GLY A 561 44.56 -8.34 -4.18
CA GLY A 561 45.76 -7.58 -4.55
C GLY A 561 46.39 -6.91 -3.34
N THR A 562 47.64 -6.54 -3.49
CA THR A 562 48.39 -5.81 -2.46
C THR A 562 48.26 -4.32 -2.67
N ALA A 563 47.89 -3.60 -1.61
CA ALA A 563 47.96 -2.14 -1.57
C ALA A 563 48.91 -1.74 -0.46
N SER A 564 49.61 -0.59 -0.56
CA SER A 564 50.33 -0.05 0.54
C SER A 564 49.46 0.87 1.40
N VAL A 565 49.63 0.81 2.73
CA VAL A 565 48.90 1.72 3.64
C VAL A 565 49.16 3.19 3.32
N PRO A 566 50.40 3.62 2.98
CA PRO A 566 50.64 5.00 2.52
C PRO A 566 49.84 5.40 1.27
N ASP A 567 49.76 4.50 0.27
CA ASP A 567 49.04 4.78 -0.97
C ASP A 567 47.54 4.95 -0.73
N LEU A 568 46.96 4.10 0.17
CA LEU A 568 45.57 4.21 0.59
C LEU A 568 45.32 5.48 1.40
N TYR A 569 46.25 5.86 2.29
CA TYR A 569 46.17 7.11 3.03
C TYR A 569 46.22 8.32 2.10
N ASP A 570 47.21 8.38 1.18
CA ASP A 570 47.37 9.46 0.21
C ASP A 570 46.13 9.58 -0.71
N LEU A 571 45.56 8.43 -1.10
CA LEU A 571 44.31 8.40 -1.86
C LEU A 571 43.16 9.05 -1.08
N LEU A 572 43.00 8.67 0.19
CA LEU A 572 41.92 9.24 1.02
C LEU A 572 42.14 10.72 1.30
N ALA A 573 43.37 11.11 1.65
CA ALA A 573 43.73 12.50 1.92
C ALA A 573 43.55 13.43 0.71
N ARG A 574 43.71 12.93 -0.50
CA ARG A 574 43.50 13.67 -1.76
C ARG A 574 42.08 14.16 -1.95
N PHE A 575 41.07 13.37 -1.54
CA PHE A 575 39.65 13.70 -1.76
C PHE A 575 38.97 14.31 -0.53
N LEU A 576 39.38 13.89 0.69
CA LEU A 576 38.79 14.32 1.94
C LEU A 576 39.63 15.33 2.72
N GLY A 577 40.92 15.49 2.32
CA GLY A 577 41.88 16.26 3.08
C GLY A 577 42.58 15.44 4.18
N GLY A 578 43.77 15.89 4.62
CA GLY A 578 44.62 15.16 5.57
C GLY A 578 43.95 14.91 6.92
N THR A 579 43.22 15.86 7.47
CA THR A 579 42.55 15.73 8.79
C THR A 579 41.48 14.66 8.78
N ALA A 580 40.66 14.59 7.72
CA ALA A 580 39.59 13.60 7.56
C ALA A 580 40.21 12.20 7.33
N ALA A 581 41.29 12.10 6.55
CA ALA A 581 42.03 10.87 6.35
C ALA A 581 42.61 10.32 7.69
N ASP A 582 43.25 11.18 8.50
CA ASP A 582 43.77 10.81 9.83
C ASP A 582 42.65 10.31 10.74
N ASN A 583 41.51 10.97 10.77
CA ASN A 583 40.37 10.56 11.57
C ASN A 583 39.82 9.21 11.11
N ALA A 584 39.74 8.94 9.81
CA ALA A 584 39.27 7.68 9.26
C ALA A 584 40.23 6.53 9.62
N PHE A 585 41.57 6.72 9.46
CA PHE A 585 42.56 5.72 9.82
C PHE A 585 42.61 5.50 11.33
N ARG A 586 42.51 6.56 12.15
CA ARG A 586 42.40 6.47 13.60
C ARG A 586 41.18 5.65 14.03
N SER A 587 40.03 5.90 13.43
CA SER A 587 38.79 5.16 13.73
C SER A 587 38.93 3.68 13.36
N TYR A 588 39.52 3.37 12.20
CA TYR A 588 39.79 1.99 11.77
C TYR A 588 40.78 1.25 12.67
N ALA A 589 41.88 1.91 13.02
CA ALA A 589 42.93 1.36 13.89
C ALA A 589 42.40 1.12 15.33
N SER A 590 41.70 2.09 15.91
CA SER A 590 41.11 2.01 17.24
C SER A 590 40.11 0.85 17.35
N ALA A 591 39.31 0.59 16.32
CA ALA A 591 38.38 -0.54 16.29
C ALA A 591 39.10 -1.91 16.34
N ARG A 592 40.41 -1.95 16.04
CA ARG A 592 41.27 -3.13 16.10
C ARG A 592 42.29 -3.10 17.25
N GLY A 593 42.18 -2.12 18.15
CA GLY A 593 43.08 -1.95 19.28
C GLY A 593 44.47 -1.44 18.92
N LEU A 594 44.67 -0.82 17.75
CA LEU A 594 45.90 -0.24 17.26
C LEU A 594 45.92 1.28 17.48
N ASN A 595 47.11 1.85 17.75
CA ASN A 595 47.31 3.29 17.94
C ASN A 595 47.90 3.93 16.67
N TRP A 596 47.05 4.58 15.87
CA TRP A 596 47.48 5.37 14.72
C TRP A 596 48.10 6.71 15.14
N PRO A 597 49.23 7.19 14.59
CA PRO A 597 49.97 6.64 13.42
C PRO A 597 51.14 5.70 13.80
N ASP A 598 51.36 5.44 15.09
CA ASP A 598 52.51 4.68 15.57
C ASP A 598 52.43 3.20 15.14
N GLU A 599 51.23 2.63 15.19
CA GLU A 599 50.94 1.25 14.76
C GLU A 599 50.09 1.30 13.49
N ARG A 600 50.65 0.84 12.36
CA ARG A 600 49.96 0.82 11.09
C ARG A 600 49.13 -0.46 10.91
N PRO A 601 47.86 -0.37 10.53
CA PRO A 601 47.08 -1.55 10.17
C PRO A 601 47.66 -2.25 8.94
N THR A 602 47.42 -3.54 8.79
CA THR A 602 47.74 -4.26 7.55
C THR A 602 46.86 -3.80 6.42
N ALA A 603 47.45 -3.66 5.23
CA ALA A 603 46.69 -3.30 4.02
C ALA A 603 45.97 -4.54 3.47
N ASP A 604 45.03 -5.08 4.25
CA ASP A 604 44.18 -6.21 3.89
C ASP A 604 42.93 -5.78 3.09
N ALA A 605 42.21 -6.76 2.62
CA ALA A 605 40.96 -6.53 1.86
C ALA A 605 39.91 -5.72 2.67
N GLU A 606 39.93 -5.83 4.00
CA GLU A 606 39.05 -5.07 4.88
C GLU A 606 39.40 -3.59 4.92
N LEU A 607 40.67 -3.25 5.03
CA LEU A 607 41.11 -1.85 4.98
C LEU A 607 40.82 -1.25 3.61
N VAL A 608 41.10 -1.98 2.53
CA VAL A 608 40.78 -1.52 1.16
C VAL A 608 39.30 -1.25 1.00
N HIS A 609 38.44 -2.17 1.47
CA HIS A 609 37.01 -1.98 1.44
C HIS A 609 36.56 -0.79 2.31
N TYR A 610 37.09 -0.66 3.51
CA TYR A 610 36.83 0.48 4.38
C TYR A 610 37.14 1.81 3.71
N ILE A 611 38.31 1.91 3.05
CA ILE A 611 38.74 3.11 2.32
C ILE A 611 37.83 3.36 1.11
N GLU A 612 37.39 2.30 0.37
CA GLU A 612 36.42 2.44 -0.69
C GLU A 612 35.10 3.06 -0.20
N VAL A 613 34.58 2.59 0.95
CA VAL A 613 33.35 3.11 1.57
C VAL A 613 33.53 4.57 2.06
N GLN A 614 34.71 4.91 2.61
CA GLN A 614 35.01 6.31 2.99
C GLN A 614 35.03 7.24 1.80
N LEU A 615 35.67 6.83 0.69
CA LEU A 615 35.72 7.60 -0.56
C LEU A 615 34.34 7.70 -1.23
N ALA A 616 33.52 6.64 -1.15
CA ALA A 616 32.19 6.64 -1.72
C ALA A 616 31.33 7.79 -1.16
N GLY A 617 31.48 8.11 0.13
CA GLY A 617 30.84 9.26 0.76
C GLY A 617 31.24 10.63 0.18
N ALA A 618 32.36 10.77 -0.51
CA ALA A 618 32.81 12.04 -1.06
C ALA A 618 32.60 12.17 -2.59
N ILE A 619 32.86 11.05 -3.31
CA ILE A 619 32.90 11.05 -4.79
C ILE A 619 31.92 10.07 -5.44
N GLY A 620 31.05 9.44 -4.64
CA GLY A 620 30.12 8.42 -5.09
C GLY A 620 30.74 7.03 -5.25
N GLY A 621 29.93 5.99 -5.10
CA GLY A 621 30.42 4.61 -5.06
C GLY A 621 31.12 4.13 -6.32
N ALA A 622 30.66 4.57 -7.50
CA ALA A 622 31.27 4.22 -8.79
C ALA A 622 32.67 4.84 -8.97
N SER A 623 32.84 6.11 -8.62
CA SER A 623 34.14 6.82 -8.70
C SER A 623 35.12 6.30 -7.65
N ALA A 624 34.65 6.03 -6.42
CA ALA A 624 35.47 5.47 -5.35
C ALA A 624 36.08 4.13 -5.76
N ARG A 625 35.28 3.24 -6.36
CA ARG A 625 35.76 1.94 -6.83
C ARG A 625 36.84 2.07 -7.88
N VAL A 626 36.70 2.97 -8.86
CA VAL A 626 37.73 3.21 -9.90
C VAL A 626 39.02 3.72 -9.28
N MET A 627 38.94 4.62 -8.30
CA MET A 627 40.10 5.19 -7.64
C MET A 627 40.85 4.18 -6.78
N VAL A 628 40.13 3.37 -5.99
CA VAL A 628 40.74 2.30 -5.19
C VAL A 628 41.41 1.26 -6.10
N ALA A 629 40.74 0.85 -7.18
CA ALA A 629 41.31 -0.07 -8.17
C ALA A 629 42.59 0.46 -8.83
N SER A 630 42.78 1.78 -8.90
CA SER A 630 44.02 2.38 -9.46
C SER A 630 45.26 2.26 -8.54
N VAL A 631 45.05 2.00 -7.26
CA VAL A 631 46.10 1.91 -6.21
C VAL A 631 46.36 0.46 -5.82
N VAL A 632 45.38 -0.41 -5.92
CA VAL A 632 45.51 -1.85 -5.64
C VAL A 632 46.18 -2.54 -6.83
N LYS A 633 47.32 -3.20 -6.60
CA LYS A 633 47.98 -4.02 -7.61
C LYS A 633 47.36 -5.40 -7.62
N GLU A 634 46.77 -5.80 -8.73
CA GLU A 634 46.27 -7.17 -8.94
C GLU A 634 47.42 -8.15 -8.94
N GLU A 635 47.40 -9.16 -8.08
CA GLU A 635 48.29 -10.32 -8.12
C GLU A 635 47.70 -11.44 -8.98
N ALA A 636 48.55 -12.12 -9.76
CA ALA A 636 48.15 -13.30 -10.51
C ALA A 636 47.75 -14.43 -9.55
N LEU A 637 46.60 -15.07 -9.81
CA LEU A 637 46.09 -16.17 -9.00
C LEU A 637 47.11 -17.34 -8.94
N THR A 638 47.41 -17.77 -7.73
CA THR A 638 48.16 -19.01 -7.52
C THR A 638 47.23 -20.22 -7.74
N ILE A 639 47.83 -21.39 -8.09
CA ILE A 639 47.03 -22.62 -8.34
C ILE A 639 46.28 -23.06 -7.10
N ASP A 640 46.80 -22.82 -5.90
CA ASP A 640 46.16 -23.16 -4.64
C ASP A 640 44.95 -22.27 -4.34
N GLU A 641 45.00 -21.00 -4.68
CA GLU A 641 43.90 -20.07 -4.54
C GLU A 641 42.78 -20.39 -5.55
N VAL A 642 43.13 -20.83 -6.77
CA VAL A 642 42.13 -21.30 -7.75
C VAL A 642 41.41 -22.53 -7.23
N ARG A 643 42.13 -23.42 -6.53
CA ARG A 643 41.54 -24.61 -5.94
C ARG A 643 40.61 -24.28 -4.77
N GLU A 644 40.97 -23.34 -3.92
CA GLU A 644 40.13 -22.86 -2.82
C GLU A 644 38.83 -22.18 -3.33
N ILE A 645 38.95 -21.43 -4.43
CA ILE A 645 37.77 -20.81 -5.12
C ILE A 645 36.86 -21.86 -5.70
N LEU A 646 37.41 -22.91 -6.31
CA LEU A 646 36.63 -24.01 -6.88
C LEU A 646 35.95 -24.83 -5.79
N ASP A 647 36.59 -25.02 -4.64
CA ASP A 647 36.02 -25.70 -3.49
C ASP A 647 34.92 -24.84 -2.84
N GLU A 648 35.10 -23.52 -2.68
CA GLU A 648 34.03 -22.60 -2.25
C GLU A 648 32.89 -22.54 -3.25
N ALA A 649 33.16 -22.47 -4.55
CA ALA A 649 32.14 -22.50 -5.59
C ALA A 649 31.33 -23.80 -5.57
N SER A 650 32.03 -24.94 -5.35
CA SER A 650 31.38 -26.25 -5.18
C SER A 650 30.48 -26.28 -3.94
N GLN A 651 30.95 -25.72 -2.80
CA GLN A 651 30.13 -25.61 -1.59
C GLN A 651 28.90 -24.71 -1.80
N VAL A 652 29.05 -23.59 -2.53
CA VAL A 652 27.92 -22.70 -2.87
C VAL A 652 26.89 -23.41 -3.75
N VAL A 653 27.34 -24.25 -4.71
CA VAL A 653 26.45 -25.05 -5.55
C VAL A 653 25.70 -26.10 -4.72
N VAL A 654 26.40 -26.79 -3.83
CA VAL A 654 25.77 -27.76 -2.91
C VAL A 654 24.79 -27.06 -1.96
N TYR A 655 25.15 -25.88 -1.45
CA TYR A 655 24.25 -25.10 -0.60
C TYR A 655 23.03 -24.56 -1.36
N SER A 656 23.23 -24.14 -2.62
CA SER A 656 22.14 -23.72 -3.52
C SER A 656 21.17 -24.85 -3.79
N HIS A 657 21.66 -26.05 -4.09
CA HIS A 657 20.80 -27.24 -4.26
C HIS A 657 20.04 -27.61 -2.99
N ARG A 658 20.69 -27.45 -1.81
CA ARG A 658 20.05 -27.71 -0.54
C ARG A 658 18.96 -26.66 -0.22
N LEU A 659 19.18 -25.40 -0.63
CA LEU A 659 18.21 -24.32 -0.51
C LEU A 659 17.00 -24.55 -1.46
N GLU A 660 17.25 -24.97 -2.70
CA GLU A 660 16.19 -25.32 -3.64
C GLU A 660 15.35 -26.52 -3.14
N GLN A 661 16.00 -27.53 -2.57
CA GLN A 661 15.31 -28.65 -1.96
C GLN A 661 14.44 -28.18 -0.80
N LYS A 662 14.99 -27.36 0.11
CA LYS A 662 14.22 -26.77 1.23
C LYS A 662 13.08 -25.87 0.77
N SER A 663 13.29 -25.11 -0.31
CA SER A 663 12.23 -24.29 -0.92
C SER A 663 11.08 -25.16 -1.43
N ARG A 664 11.39 -26.27 -2.11
CA ARG A 664 10.35 -27.21 -2.59
C ARG A 664 9.62 -27.91 -1.44
N GLU A 665 10.35 -28.31 -0.40
CA GLU A 665 9.74 -28.89 0.82
C GLU A 665 8.80 -27.86 1.49
N LEU A 666 9.20 -26.60 1.54
CA LEU A 666 8.38 -25.53 2.12
C LEU A 666 7.14 -25.22 1.26
N GLU A 667 7.29 -25.24 -0.06
CA GLU A 667 6.16 -25.06 -0.99
C GLU A 667 5.15 -26.20 -0.86
N ALA A 668 5.63 -27.45 -0.77
CA ALA A 668 4.78 -28.62 -0.54
C ALA A 668 4.03 -28.54 0.81
N ALA A 669 4.74 -28.22 1.90
CA ALA A 669 4.12 -28.04 3.22
C ALA A 669 3.13 -26.87 3.24
N THR A 670 3.41 -25.80 2.49
CA THR A 670 2.50 -24.65 2.39
C THR A 670 1.23 -25.00 1.62
N ALA A 671 1.35 -25.82 0.58
CA ALA A 671 0.20 -26.31 -0.18
C ALA A 671 -0.71 -27.21 0.69
N GLU A 672 -0.11 -28.14 1.44
CA GLU A 672 -0.82 -29.02 2.37
C GLU A 672 -1.53 -28.23 3.47
N LEU A 673 -0.88 -27.21 4.01
CA LEU A 673 -1.43 -26.31 5.02
C LEU A 673 -2.61 -25.47 4.50
N ARG A 674 -2.56 -25.06 3.24
CA ARG A 674 -3.67 -24.36 2.58
C ARG A 674 -4.88 -25.26 2.39
N GLU A 675 -4.65 -26.50 1.93
CA GLU A 675 -5.72 -27.49 1.76
C GLU A 675 -6.40 -27.81 3.09
N ALA A 676 -5.62 -28.06 4.15
CA ALA A 676 -6.15 -28.27 5.50
C ALA A 676 -6.94 -27.05 6.02
N ASN A 677 -6.49 -25.84 5.73
CA ASN A 677 -7.18 -24.61 6.13
C ASN A 677 -8.50 -24.40 5.37
N GLU A 678 -8.55 -24.79 4.11
CA GLU A 678 -9.81 -24.75 3.33
C GLU A 678 -10.82 -25.76 3.86
N GLN A 679 -10.38 -26.98 4.22
CA GLN A 679 -11.23 -27.98 4.87
C GLN A 679 -11.76 -27.50 6.22
N LEU A 680 -10.91 -26.87 7.03
CA LEU A 680 -11.33 -26.30 8.31
C LEU A 680 -12.37 -25.17 8.15
N LYS A 681 -12.20 -24.31 7.16
CA LYS A 681 -13.17 -23.24 6.87
C LYS A 681 -14.52 -23.80 6.42
N GLU A 682 -14.53 -24.85 5.63
CA GLU A 682 -15.78 -25.49 5.20
C GLU A 682 -16.49 -26.16 6.38
N LEU A 683 -15.76 -26.85 7.27
CA LEU A 683 -16.33 -27.41 8.50
C LEU A 683 -16.90 -26.33 9.43
N ASP A 684 -16.21 -25.20 9.58
CA ASP A 684 -16.69 -24.08 10.41
C ASP A 684 -17.95 -23.45 9.81
N ARG A 685 -18.02 -23.32 8.49
CA ARG A 685 -19.22 -22.86 7.79
C ARG A 685 -20.42 -23.78 8.00
N LEU A 686 -20.23 -25.11 7.88
CA LEU A 686 -21.29 -26.09 8.10
C LEU A 686 -21.79 -26.06 9.56
N LYS A 687 -20.91 -25.86 10.52
CA LYS A 687 -21.25 -25.66 11.92
C LYS A 687 -22.08 -24.40 12.14
N ASP A 688 -21.71 -23.29 11.55
CA ASP A 688 -22.42 -22.00 11.69
C ASP A 688 -23.81 -22.06 11.04
N ASP A 689 -23.93 -22.68 9.88
CA ASP A 689 -25.22 -22.95 9.21
C ASP A 689 -26.14 -23.82 10.08
N PHE A 690 -25.58 -24.87 10.73
CA PHE A 690 -26.32 -25.69 11.67
C PHE A 690 -26.86 -24.90 12.87
N VAL A 691 -25.99 -24.11 13.53
CA VAL A 691 -26.38 -23.30 14.70
C VAL A 691 -27.45 -22.26 14.32
N SER A 692 -27.29 -21.63 13.17
CA SER A 692 -28.25 -20.64 12.64
C SER A 692 -29.63 -21.26 12.41
N THR A 693 -29.67 -22.44 11.78
CA THR A 693 -30.93 -23.12 11.45
C THR A 693 -31.64 -23.60 12.73
N VAL A 694 -30.92 -24.21 13.67
CA VAL A 694 -31.49 -24.60 14.98
C VAL A 694 -32.08 -23.40 15.70
N THR A 695 -31.36 -22.31 15.74
CA THR A 695 -31.78 -21.05 16.40
C THR A 695 -33.09 -20.53 15.80
N HIS A 696 -33.19 -20.54 14.47
CA HIS A 696 -34.38 -20.09 13.77
C HIS A 696 -35.59 -20.98 14.07
N GLU A 697 -35.44 -22.33 14.03
CA GLU A 697 -36.52 -23.30 14.28
C GLU A 697 -36.99 -23.30 15.75
N LEU A 698 -36.11 -22.93 16.68
CA LEU A 698 -36.48 -22.75 18.10
C LEU A 698 -37.20 -21.42 18.35
N ARG A 699 -36.79 -20.34 17.65
CA ARG A 699 -37.34 -19.00 17.84
C ARG A 699 -38.80 -18.91 17.41
N THR A 700 -39.20 -19.58 16.32
CA THR A 700 -40.56 -19.49 15.76
C THR A 700 -41.65 -19.95 16.75
N PRO A 701 -41.60 -21.18 17.32
CA PRO A 701 -42.59 -21.60 18.31
C PRO A 701 -42.56 -20.75 19.57
N LEU A 702 -41.35 -20.35 20.03
CA LEU A 702 -41.19 -19.50 21.21
C LEU A 702 -41.85 -18.13 21.04
N THR A 703 -41.71 -17.54 19.89
CA THR A 703 -42.37 -16.24 19.56
C THR A 703 -43.88 -16.40 19.55
N SER A 704 -44.41 -17.50 19.00
CA SER A 704 -45.84 -17.80 19.00
C SER A 704 -46.39 -18.00 20.42
N ILE A 705 -45.72 -18.81 21.23
CA ILE A 705 -46.08 -19.03 22.66
C ILE A 705 -46.12 -17.69 23.40
N ARG A 706 -45.07 -16.89 23.25
CA ARG A 706 -44.98 -15.57 23.88
C ARG A 706 -46.11 -14.65 23.45
N ALA A 707 -46.36 -14.51 22.15
CA ALA A 707 -47.40 -13.63 21.63
C ALA A 707 -48.80 -13.95 22.16
N PHE A 708 -49.17 -15.26 22.16
CA PHE A 708 -50.49 -15.68 22.70
C PHE A 708 -50.55 -15.56 24.22
N THR A 709 -49.44 -15.72 24.93
CA THR A 709 -49.37 -15.50 26.38
C THR A 709 -49.53 -14.00 26.71
N GLU A 710 -48.87 -13.09 25.94
CA GLU A 710 -49.00 -11.61 26.09
C GLU A 710 -50.45 -11.19 25.82
N ILE A 711 -51.09 -11.72 24.76
CA ILE A 711 -52.50 -11.43 24.48
C ILE A 711 -53.43 -11.84 25.63
N LEU A 712 -53.20 -13.04 26.21
CA LEU A 712 -53.97 -13.53 27.34
C LEU A 712 -53.71 -12.77 28.64
N LEU A 713 -52.54 -12.16 28.78
CA LEU A 713 -52.17 -11.37 29.95
C LEU A 713 -52.74 -9.94 29.87
N ASP A 714 -52.70 -9.33 28.66
CA ASP A 714 -53.10 -7.94 28.41
C ASP A 714 -54.63 -7.78 28.37
N ASP A 715 -55.39 -8.86 27.99
CA ASP A 715 -56.84 -8.87 27.96
C ASP A 715 -57.41 -10.03 28.81
N PRO A 716 -57.67 -9.80 30.11
CA PRO A 716 -58.23 -10.81 31.02
C PRO A 716 -59.66 -11.23 30.67
N ASP A 717 -60.44 -10.41 29.93
CA ASP A 717 -61.84 -10.63 29.61
C ASP A 717 -62.06 -11.29 28.23
N VAL A 718 -61.00 -11.85 27.63
CA VAL A 718 -61.10 -12.67 26.39
C VAL A 718 -62.17 -13.73 26.52
N GLU A 719 -63.08 -13.84 25.50
CA GLU A 719 -64.16 -14.83 25.42
C GLU A 719 -63.62 -16.24 25.65
N LEU A 720 -64.35 -17.06 26.41
CA LEU A 720 -63.92 -18.38 26.86
C LEU A 720 -63.48 -19.31 25.72
N GLU A 721 -64.14 -19.24 24.56
CA GLU A 721 -63.78 -20.04 23.38
C GLU A 721 -62.47 -19.56 22.75
N GLN A 722 -62.22 -18.26 22.70
CA GLN A 722 -60.95 -17.72 22.21
C GLN A 722 -59.80 -18.02 23.19
N ARG A 723 -60.02 -17.92 24.49
CA ARG A 723 -59.07 -18.30 25.53
C ARG A 723 -58.65 -19.76 25.38
N LYS A 724 -59.60 -20.69 25.23
CA LYS A 724 -59.32 -22.12 24.98
C LYS A 724 -58.51 -22.31 23.71
N LYS A 725 -58.81 -21.58 22.64
CA LYS A 725 -58.09 -21.63 21.37
C LYS A 725 -56.64 -21.18 21.53
N PHE A 726 -56.39 -20.04 22.22
CA PHE A 726 -55.03 -19.53 22.45
C PHE A 726 -54.23 -20.49 23.35
N LEU A 727 -54.80 -21.00 24.45
CA LEU A 727 -54.16 -22.01 25.29
C LEU A 727 -53.85 -23.29 24.50
N GLY A 728 -54.77 -23.73 23.61
CA GLY A 728 -54.52 -24.86 22.72
C GLY A 728 -53.37 -24.67 21.78
N ILE A 729 -53.18 -23.42 21.24
CA ILE A 729 -52.00 -23.07 20.42
C ILE A 729 -50.73 -23.09 21.25
N ILE A 730 -50.73 -22.49 22.43
CA ILE A 730 -49.59 -22.48 23.34
C ILE A 730 -49.15 -23.89 23.66
N THR A 731 -50.11 -24.79 24.05
CA THR A 731 -49.82 -26.18 24.35
C THR A 731 -49.18 -26.91 23.15
N LYS A 732 -49.78 -26.74 21.96
CA LYS A 732 -49.28 -27.35 20.73
C LYS A 732 -47.89 -26.88 20.33
N GLU A 733 -47.61 -25.58 20.46
CA GLU A 733 -46.25 -25.05 20.14
C GLU A 733 -45.22 -25.45 21.21
N THR A 734 -45.61 -25.60 22.46
CA THR A 734 -44.75 -26.12 23.54
C THR A 734 -44.39 -27.61 23.30
N GLU A 735 -45.34 -28.44 22.91
CA GLU A 735 -45.09 -29.86 22.53
C GLU A 735 -44.20 -29.95 21.30
N ARG A 736 -44.39 -29.02 20.31
CA ARG A 736 -43.53 -28.93 19.13
C ARG A 736 -42.10 -28.58 19.52
N LEU A 737 -41.93 -27.61 20.41
CA LEU A 737 -40.62 -27.16 20.89
C LEU A 737 -39.89 -28.25 21.63
N THR A 738 -40.59 -28.97 22.50
CA THR A 738 -40.04 -30.12 23.26
C THR A 738 -39.56 -31.23 22.33
N ARG A 739 -40.34 -31.58 21.30
CA ARG A 739 -39.93 -32.57 20.29
C ARG A 739 -38.70 -32.12 19.52
N LEU A 740 -38.62 -30.84 19.12
CA LEU A 740 -37.47 -30.31 18.41
C LEU A 740 -36.19 -30.35 19.27
N ILE A 741 -36.28 -29.93 20.54
CA ILE A 741 -35.14 -29.98 21.48
C ILE A 741 -34.66 -31.43 21.62
N ASN A 742 -35.55 -32.38 21.81
CA ASN A 742 -35.18 -33.79 21.94
C ASN A 742 -34.51 -34.34 20.68
N GLN A 743 -35.02 -33.97 19.49
CA GLN A 743 -34.40 -34.35 18.22
C GLN A 743 -32.99 -33.75 18.02
N VAL A 744 -32.76 -32.49 18.42
CA VAL A 744 -31.42 -31.87 18.37
C VAL A 744 -30.46 -32.54 19.34
N LEU A 745 -30.95 -32.90 20.57
CA LEU A 745 -30.15 -33.60 21.55
C LEU A 745 -29.81 -35.04 21.10
N ASP A 746 -30.78 -35.78 20.54
CA ASP A 746 -30.56 -37.10 19.96
C ASP A 746 -29.53 -37.03 18.84
N LEU A 747 -29.66 -36.10 17.92
CA LEU A 747 -28.71 -35.88 16.83
C LEU A 747 -27.30 -35.61 17.37
N ALA A 748 -27.16 -34.70 18.34
CA ALA A 748 -25.86 -34.37 18.94
C ALA A 748 -25.21 -35.57 19.66
N LYS A 749 -26.00 -36.41 20.32
CA LYS A 749 -25.52 -37.65 20.96
C LYS A 749 -25.07 -38.70 19.94
N ILE A 750 -25.82 -38.86 18.85
CA ILE A 750 -25.49 -39.82 17.78
C ILE A 750 -24.21 -39.40 17.08
N GLU A 751 -24.12 -38.12 16.67
CA GLU A 751 -22.95 -37.56 15.95
C GLU A 751 -21.67 -37.54 16.79
N SER A 752 -21.78 -37.28 18.08
CA SER A 752 -20.62 -37.30 18.98
C SER A 752 -20.19 -38.73 19.40
N GLY A 753 -20.90 -39.76 18.93
CA GLY A 753 -20.65 -41.13 19.31
C GLY A 753 -20.99 -41.45 20.78
N LYS A 754 -21.75 -40.56 21.44
CA LYS A 754 -22.15 -40.70 22.86
C LYS A 754 -23.57 -41.23 23.05
N ALA A 755 -24.22 -41.68 21.98
CA ALA A 755 -25.50 -42.32 22.07
C ALA A 755 -25.33 -43.69 22.76
N GLU A 756 -26.13 -43.94 23.81
CA GLU A 756 -26.21 -45.23 24.43
C GLU A 756 -27.22 -46.06 23.66
N TRP A 757 -26.79 -47.21 23.13
CA TRP A 757 -27.62 -48.13 22.37
C TRP A 757 -27.87 -49.38 23.20
N VAL A 758 -29.16 -49.71 23.39
CA VAL A 758 -29.56 -50.91 24.14
C VAL A 758 -29.90 -52.02 23.15
N GLU A 759 -28.84 -52.72 22.70
CA GLU A 759 -29.03 -53.85 21.77
C GLU A 759 -29.79 -55.01 22.42
N SER A 760 -30.90 -55.39 21.82
CA SER A 760 -31.77 -56.56 22.24
C SER A 760 -32.29 -57.25 20.99
N PRO A 761 -32.73 -58.57 21.17
CA PRO A 761 -33.44 -59.19 20.09
C PRO A 761 -34.83 -58.56 19.90
N VAL A 762 -35.05 -57.99 18.72
CA VAL A 762 -36.28 -57.21 18.36
C VAL A 762 -37.02 -57.97 17.28
N ASP A 763 -38.32 -58.25 17.54
CA ASP A 763 -39.28 -58.73 16.55
C ASP A 763 -39.92 -57.54 15.85
N MET A 764 -39.52 -57.29 14.63
CA MET A 764 -40.01 -56.12 13.83
C MET A 764 -41.49 -56.20 13.52
N LYS A 765 -42.11 -57.43 13.58
CA LYS A 765 -43.56 -57.63 13.46
C LYS A 765 -44.25 -56.98 14.64
N GLU A 766 -43.76 -57.24 15.86
CA GLU A 766 -44.34 -56.66 17.10
C GLU A 766 -44.15 -55.12 17.06
N VAL A 767 -43.00 -54.66 16.74
CA VAL A 767 -42.73 -53.19 16.61
C VAL A 767 -43.71 -52.50 15.64
N ILE A 768 -43.97 -53.13 14.49
CA ILE A 768 -44.90 -52.58 13.51
C ILE A 768 -46.33 -52.63 14.05
N SER A 769 -46.72 -53.76 14.65
CA SER A 769 -48.10 -53.99 15.22
C SER A 769 -48.36 -53.00 16.35
N ASP A 770 -47.44 -52.83 17.29
CA ASP A 770 -47.54 -51.88 18.41
C ASP A 770 -47.62 -50.45 17.97
N THR A 771 -46.77 -50.07 16.98
CA THR A 771 -46.77 -48.72 16.43
C THR A 771 -48.09 -48.42 15.69
N LEU A 772 -48.61 -49.40 14.96
CA LEU A 772 -49.93 -49.27 14.30
C LEU A 772 -51.07 -49.14 15.30
N ALA A 773 -51.04 -49.91 16.37
CA ALA A 773 -52.03 -49.80 17.44
C ALA A 773 -51.98 -48.46 18.16
N ALA A 774 -50.80 -47.96 18.44
CA ALA A 774 -50.56 -46.61 19.04
C ALA A 774 -51.07 -45.48 18.17
N MET A 775 -51.03 -45.64 16.85
CA MET A 775 -51.44 -44.59 15.88
C MET A 775 -52.88 -44.82 15.33
N GLY A 776 -53.56 -45.94 15.68
CA GLY A 776 -54.84 -46.33 15.13
C GLY A 776 -55.90 -45.20 15.18
N GLN A 777 -56.10 -44.59 16.34
CA GLN A 777 -57.07 -43.50 16.53
C GLN A 777 -56.74 -42.31 15.63
N LEU A 778 -55.45 -41.98 15.40
CA LEU A 778 -55.05 -40.87 14.54
C LEU A 778 -55.31 -41.12 13.05
N PHE A 779 -55.23 -42.42 12.64
CA PHE A 779 -55.60 -42.82 11.29
C PHE A 779 -57.13 -42.81 11.11
N ASP A 780 -57.89 -43.21 12.07
CA ASP A 780 -59.36 -43.16 12.06
C ASP A 780 -59.86 -41.70 12.02
N ASP A 781 -59.33 -40.84 12.86
CA ASP A 781 -59.65 -39.37 12.88
C ASP A 781 -59.35 -38.66 11.56
N LYS A 782 -58.47 -39.19 10.78
CA LYS A 782 -58.13 -38.64 9.45
C LYS A 782 -58.73 -39.42 8.28
N ASN A 783 -59.50 -40.46 8.53
CA ASN A 783 -60.03 -41.33 7.52
C ASN A 783 -58.95 -41.94 6.57
N ILE A 784 -57.86 -42.43 7.14
CA ILE A 784 -56.76 -43.02 6.38
C ILE A 784 -56.90 -44.58 6.50
N ALA A 785 -57.01 -45.23 5.34
CA ALA A 785 -56.99 -46.69 5.30
C ALA A 785 -55.56 -47.26 5.49
N VAL A 786 -55.35 -48.13 6.43
CA VAL A 786 -54.05 -48.75 6.71
C VAL A 786 -54.10 -50.22 6.42
N GLU A 787 -53.20 -50.74 5.58
CA GLU A 787 -53.08 -52.18 5.29
C GLU A 787 -51.65 -52.59 5.64
N ALA A 788 -51.54 -53.68 6.45
CA ALA A 788 -50.24 -54.21 6.85
C ALA A 788 -50.12 -55.68 6.41
N ARG A 789 -49.11 -55.96 5.59
CA ARG A 789 -48.76 -57.29 5.15
C ARG A 789 -47.56 -57.81 5.97
N LEU A 790 -47.84 -58.49 7.00
CA LEU A 790 -46.87 -59.08 7.96
C LEU A 790 -46.80 -60.59 7.83
N PRO A 791 -45.62 -61.19 7.66
CA PRO A 791 -45.45 -62.61 7.62
C PRO A 791 -45.88 -63.30 8.97
N ALA A 792 -46.27 -64.58 8.95
CA ALA A 792 -46.64 -65.30 10.15
C ALA A 792 -45.46 -65.42 11.13
N ARG A 793 -44.27 -65.61 10.61
CA ARG A 793 -43.04 -65.70 11.43
C ARG A 793 -41.99 -64.89 10.74
N VAL A 794 -41.11 -64.13 11.49
CA VAL A 794 -39.97 -63.38 11.02
C VAL A 794 -38.80 -63.68 11.96
N SER A 795 -37.61 -63.59 11.40
CA SER A 795 -36.37 -63.62 12.19
C SER A 795 -36.25 -62.39 13.04
N VAL A 796 -35.79 -62.55 14.29
CA VAL A 796 -35.47 -61.40 15.15
C VAL A 796 -34.18 -60.76 14.71
N VAL A 797 -34.13 -59.45 14.82
CA VAL A 797 -32.93 -58.64 14.51
C VAL A 797 -32.32 -58.10 15.79
N THR A 798 -31.00 -57.90 15.82
CA THR A 798 -30.35 -57.23 16.95
C THR A 798 -30.42 -55.71 16.74
N ALA A 799 -31.25 -55.06 17.55
CA ALA A 799 -31.46 -53.61 17.47
C ALA A 799 -31.91 -53.07 18.84
N ASP A 800 -32.08 -51.77 18.93
CA ASP A 800 -32.71 -51.14 20.10
C ASP A 800 -34.21 -50.96 19.84
N LEU A 801 -35.02 -51.53 20.71
CA LEU A 801 -36.49 -51.58 20.59
C LEU A 801 -37.07 -50.16 20.50
N ASP A 802 -36.67 -49.26 21.41
CA ASP A 802 -37.19 -47.88 21.46
C ASP A 802 -36.82 -47.07 20.22
N ARG A 803 -35.62 -47.30 19.72
CA ARG A 803 -35.14 -46.65 18.48
C ARG A 803 -35.85 -47.20 17.23
N MET A 804 -36.18 -48.49 17.19
CA MET A 804 -36.97 -49.06 16.09
C MET A 804 -38.40 -48.52 16.11
N ILE A 805 -39.02 -48.41 17.28
CA ILE A 805 -40.32 -47.77 17.45
C ILE A 805 -40.24 -46.29 16.99
N GLN A 806 -39.18 -45.57 17.34
CA GLN A 806 -38.94 -44.18 16.88
C GLN A 806 -38.85 -44.07 15.35
N VAL A 807 -38.13 -44.98 14.69
CA VAL A 807 -38.06 -45.06 13.23
C VAL A 807 -39.43 -45.25 12.62
N MET A 808 -40.19 -46.24 13.11
CA MET A 808 -41.53 -46.57 12.62
C MET A 808 -42.50 -45.40 12.81
N LEU A 809 -42.55 -44.81 14.02
CA LEU A 809 -43.39 -43.64 14.31
C LEU A 809 -43.08 -42.47 13.38
N ASN A 810 -41.80 -42.23 13.10
CA ASN A 810 -41.40 -41.15 12.19
C ASN A 810 -41.89 -41.44 10.76
N LEU A 811 -41.70 -42.65 10.23
CA LEU A 811 -42.15 -43.02 8.89
C LEU A 811 -43.65 -42.96 8.74
N LEU A 812 -44.40 -43.55 9.71
CA LEU A 812 -45.84 -43.55 9.70
C LEU A 812 -46.44 -42.15 9.87
N SER A 813 -45.86 -41.34 10.75
CA SER A 813 -46.26 -39.94 10.93
C SER A 813 -46.06 -39.13 9.65
N ASN A 814 -44.95 -39.37 8.91
CA ASN A 814 -44.73 -38.74 7.63
C ASN A 814 -45.72 -39.23 6.57
N ALA A 815 -45.96 -40.51 6.46
CA ALA A 815 -46.95 -41.10 5.58
C ALA A 815 -48.35 -40.50 5.83
N MET A 816 -48.81 -40.46 7.10
CA MET A 816 -50.09 -39.86 7.51
C MET A 816 -50.19 -38.38 7.21
N LYS A 817 -49.08 -37.67 7.27
CA LYS A 817 -49.03 -36.22 7.02
C LYS A 817 -49.17 -35.89 5.55
N PHE A 818 -48.55 -36.68 4.68
CA PHE A 818 -48.41 -36.38 3.26
C PHE A 818 -49.32 -37.21 2.34
N CYS A 819 -50.06 -38.20 2.85
CA CYS A 819 -51.05 -38.96 2.07
C CYS A 819 -52.19 -38.06 1.51
N ASP A 820 -52.96 -38.60 0.59
CA ASP A 820 -54.08 -37.87 -0.04
C ASP A 820 -55.11 -37.47 1.04
N PRO A 821 -55.48 -36.18 1.16
CA PRO A 821 -56.41 -35.74 2.20
C PRO A 821 -57.85 -36.26 2.06
N LYS A 822 -58.26 -36.78 0.87
CA LYS A 822 -59.62 -37.26 0.58
C LYS A 822 -59.72 -38.80 0.57
N ALA A 823 -58.68 -39.50 0.20
CA ALA A 823 -58.66 -40.97 0.02
C ALA A 823 -57.28 -41.51 0.44
N GLY A 824 -56.80 -41.12 1.65
CA GLY A 824 -55.51 -41.50 2.16
C GLY A 824 -55.44 -43.02 2.43
N TRP A 825 -54.34 -43.63 1.97
CA TRP A 825 -54.04 -44.98 2.35
C TRP A 825 -52.52 -45.15 2.61
N ILE A 826 -52.24 -46.03 3.57
CA ILE A 826 -50.84 -46.35 3.92
C ILE A 826 -50.73 -47.88 3.86
N TYR A 827 -49.72 -48.36 3.16
CA TYR A 827 -49.40 -49.77 3.04
C TYR A 827 -48.07 -50.07 3.66
N ILE A 828 -48.02 -51.02 4.57
CA ILE A 828 -46.82 -51.49 5.28
C ILE A 828 -46.51 -52.91 4.85
N ALA A 829 -45.30 -53.19 4.45
CA ALA A 829 -44.86 -54.54 4.17
C ALA A 829 -43.62 -54.89 5.00
N LEU A 830 -43.60 -56.08 5.59
CA LEU A 830 -42.41 -56.67 6.18
C LEU A 830 -42.04 -57.88 5.35
N VAL A 831 -40.81 -57.86 4.78
CA VAL A 831 -40.33 -58.91 3.91
C VAL A 831 -39.00 -59.42 4.47
N GLU A 832 -38.90 -60.74 4.60
CA GLU A 832 -37.69 -61.41 5.00
C GLU A 832 -36.92 -61.84 3.75
N MET A 833 -35.67 -61.38 3.65
CA MET A 833 -34.73 -61.79 2.64
C MET A 833 -33.68 -62.71 3.22
N ASP A 834 -32.76 -63.25 2.44
CA ASP A 834 -31.75 -64.19 2.88
C ASP A 834 -30.86 -63.75 4.03
N ASP A 835 -30.51 -62.49 4.06
CA ASP A 835 -29.54 -61.86 4.99
C ASP A 835 -30.08 -60.65 5.77
N HIS A 836 -31.29 -60.16 5.44
CA HIS A 836 -31.86 -58.97 6.09
C HIS A 836 -33.39 -58.98 6.07
N LEU A 837 -33.96 -58.17 6.97
CA LEU A 837 -35.38 -57.84 6.97
C LEU A 837 -35.53 -56.50 6.24
N GLN A 838 -36.52 -56.40 5.36
CA GLN A 838 -36.93 -55.16 4.75
C GLN A 838 -38.30 -54.74 5.22
N VAL A 839 -38.40 -53.45 5.61
CA VAL A 839 -39.66 -52.80 5.97
C VAL A 839 -39.94 -51.71 4.95
N ASP A 840 -41.08 -51.75 4.31
CA ASP A 840 -41.57 -50.77 3.37
C ASP A 840 -42.78 -50.05 3.95
N VAL A 841 -42.78 -48.75 3.96
CA VAL A 841 -43.92 -47.88 4.33
C VAL A 841 -44.28 -47.02 3.11
N ARG A 842 -45.43 -47.31 2.49
CA ARG A 842 -45.87 -46.64 1.27
C ARG A 842 -47.12 -45.82 1.54
N ASP A 843 -47.17 -44.59 1.03
CA ASP A 843 -48.30 -43.69 1.03
C ASP A 843 -48.75 -43.36 -0.38
N ASN A 844 -49.97 -42.80 -0.53
CA ASN A 844 -50.51 -42.31 -1.77
C ASN A 844 -50.53 -40.76 -1.83
N GLY A 845 -49.54 -40.15 -1.21
CA GLY A 845 -49.44 -38.69 -1.12
C GLY A 845 -48.92 -38.02 -2.37
N ARG A 846 -48.50 -36.78 -2.20
CA ARG A 846 -47.98 -35.95 -3.29
C ARG A 846 -46.69 -36.44 -3.94
N GLY A 847 -46.00 -37.38 -3.34
CA GLY A 847 -44.71 -37.85 -3.84
C GLY A 847 -43.55 -36.85 -3.69
N ILE A 848 -42.37 -37.29 -4.11
CA ILE A 848 -41.07 -36.53 -3.97
C ILE A 848 -40.38 -36.55 -5.32
N GLY A 849 -39.93 -35.36 -5.80
CA GLY A 849 -39.16 -35.22 -7.04
C GLY A 849 -37.81 -35.94 -6.98
N ALA A 850 -37.32 -36.40 -8.12
CA ALA A 850 -36.09 -37.18 -8.19
C ALA A 850 -34.87 -36.46 -7.61
N GLU A 851 -34.81 -35.16 -7.77
CA GLU A 851 -33.73 -34.28 -7.28
C GLU A 851 -33.73 -34.13 -5.75
N ASP A 852 -34.88 -34.30 -5.11
CA ASP A 852 -35.04 -34.17 -3.66
C ASP A 852 -34.93 -35.51 -2.89
N GLN A 853 -35.05 -36.64 -3.56
CA GLN A 853 -35.05 -37.95 -2.88
C GLN A 853 -33.79 -38.28 -2.08
N THR A 854 -32.63 -37.74 -2.51
CA THR A 854 -31.40 -37.86 -1.76
C THR A 854 -31.32 -36.79 -0.66
N ALA A 855 -31.81 -35.61 -0.95
CA ALA A 855 -31.70 -34.43 -0.09
C ALA A 855 -32.60 -34.49 1.15
N ILE A 856 -33.76 -35.24 1.13
CA ILE A 856 -34.68 -35.33 2.27
C ILE A 856 -34.05 -36.02 3.48
N PHE A 857 -32.99 -36.77 3.31
CA PHE A 857 -32.25 -37.41 4.41
C PHE A 857 -31.16 -36.46 4.98
N SER A 858 -30.95 -35.27 4.42
CA SER A 858 -30.03 -34.27 4.97
C SER A 858 -30.67 -33.49 6.13
N LYS A 859 -29.85 -33.00 7.05
CA LYS A 859 -30.31 -32.23 8.23
C LYS A 859 -31.10 -31.00 7.84
N PHE A 860 -32.27 -30.81 8.50
CA PHE A 860 -33.16 -29.64 8.34
C PHE A 860 -33.73 -29.46 6.92
N ARG A 861 -33.56 -30.44 6.03
CA ARG A 861 -34.09 -30.33 4.68
C ARG A 861 -35.59 -30.63 4.65
N GLN A 862 -36.36 -29.76 4.09
CA GLN A 862 -37.80 -29.88 3.83
C GLN A 862 -38.05 -29.62 2.35
N VAL A 863 -38.95 -30.44 1.74
CA VAL A 863 -39.33 -30.31 0.34
C VAL A 863 -40.69 -29.64 0.25
N GLY A 864 -40.83 -28.55 -0.45
CA GLY A 864 -42.03 -27.79 -0.70
C GLY A 864 -41.81 -26.32 -1.00
N ASP A 865 -42.75 -25.66 -1.67
CA ASP A 865 -42.69 -24.28 -2.05
C ASP A 865 -42.78 -23.39 -0.79
N THR A 866 -41.77 -22.61 -0.54
CA THR A 866 -41.57 -21.81 0.69
C THR A 866 -42.52 -20.63 0.88
N LEU A 867 -43.38 -20.34 -0.10
CA LEU A 867 -44.21 -19.13 -0.09
C LEU A 867 -45.70 -19.37 0.25
N THR A 868 -46.21 -20.60 0.08
CA THR A 868 -47.66 -20.85 0.23
C THR A 868 -48.03 -22.00 1.16
N ASP A 869 -47.15 -22.99 1.36
CA ASP A 869 -47.37 -24.16 2.23
C ASP A 869 -46.16 -24.38 3.13
N LYS A 870 -46.15 -23.83 4.35
CA LYS A 870 -45.15 -24.19 5.35
C LYS A 870 -45.37 -25.65 5.80
N PRO A 871 -44.55 -26.63 5.38
CA PRO A 871 -44.66 -28.00 5.86
C PRO A 871 -44.33 -28.04 7.35
N HIS A 872 -45.24 -28.53 8.18
CA HIS A 872 -45.02 -28.67 9.60
C HIS A 872 -44.07 -29.83 9.87
N GLY A 873 -42.79 -29.54 10.17
CA GLY A 873 -41.82 -30.57 10.58
C GLY A 873 -40.49 -29.93 10.95
N SER A 874 -39.59 -30.68 11.61
CA SER A 874 -38.24 -30.20 11.97
C SER A 874 -37.19 -30.43 10.86
N GLY A 875 -37.49 -31.33 9.90
CA GLY A 875 -36.50 -31.79 8.93
C GLY A 875 -35.38 -32.67 9.52
N LEU A 876 -35.51 -33.10 10.79
CA LEU A 876 -34.53 -33.95 11.47
C LEU A 876 -34.94 -35.41 11.51
N GLY A 877 -36.25 -35.72 11.45
CA GLY A 877 -36.76 -37.04 11.67
C GLY A 877 -36.19 -38.09 10.73
N LEU A 878 -36.24 -37.90 9.42
CA LEU A 878 -35.68 -38.81 8.42
C LEU A 878 -34.17 -38.99 8.56
N HIS A 879 -33.44 -37.90 8.86
CA HIS A 879 -32.00 -37.97 9.09
C HIS A 879 -31.68 -38.85 10.32
N ILE A 880 -32.36 -38.64 11.43
CA ILE A 880 -32.22 -39.44 12.66
C ILE A 880 -32.57 -40.88 12.37
N SER A 881 -33.72 -41.16 11.70
CA SER A 881 -34.13 -42.51 11.34
C SER A 881 -33.08 -43.24 10.49
N ARG A 882 -32.50 -42.58 9.55
CA ARG A 882 -31.42 -43.09 8.71
C ARG A 882 -30.17 -43.42 9.56
N GLN A 883 -29.75 -42.51 10.43
CA GLN A 883 -28.62 -42.77 11.34
C GLN A 883 -28.85 -43.97 12.28
N ILE A 884 -30.06 -44.11 12.80
CA ILE A 884 -30.43 -45.25 13.62
C ILE A 884 -30.33 -46.57 12.83
N VAL A 885 -30.91 -46.62 11.63
CA VAL A 885 -30.87 -47.81 10.77
C VAL A 885 -29.44 -48.15 10.33
N GLU A 886 -28.68 -47.15 9.93
CA GLU A 886 -27.26 -47.33 9.51
C GLU A 886 -26.39 -47.81 10.68
N HIS A 887 -26.66 -47.35 11.91
CA HIS A 887 -25.95 -47.82 13.11
C HIS A 887 -26.11 -49.36 13.33
N PHE A 888 -27.30 -49.89 13.06
CA PHE A 888 -27.56 -51.34 13.16
C PHE A 888 -27.20 -52.09 11.85
N GLY A 889 -26.39 -51.52 10.98
CA GLY A 889 -25.90 -52.17 9.76
C GLY A 889 -26.91 -52.23 8.63
N GLY A 890 -28.03 -51.53 8.75
CA GLY A 890 -29.06 -51.44 7.71
C GLY A 890 -28.84 -50.29 6.74
N ARG A 891 -29.78 -50.15 5.81
CA ARG A 891 -29.81 -49.03 4.83
C ARG A 891 -31.22 -48.48 4.75
N MET A 892 -31.39 -47.18 4.58
CA MET A 892 -32.67 -46.49 4.37
C MET A 892 -32.65 -45.70 3.06
N TRP A 893 -33.77 -45.82 2.28
CA TRP A 893 -33.95 -45.10 1.01
C TRP A 893 -35.43 -44.77 0.76
N VAL A 894 -35.70 -44.04 -0.29
CA VAL A 894 -37.05 -43.72 -0.74
C VAL A 894 -37.19 -43.98 -2.23
N GLU A 895 -38.33 -44.49 -2.65
CA GLU A 895 -38.77 -44.59 -4.02
C GLU A 895 -40.06 -43.81 -4.19
N SER A 896 -40.05 -42.76 -5.03
CA SER A 896 -41.22 -41.91 -5.14
C SER A 896 -41.31 -41.29 -6.55
N VAL A 897 -42.53 -41.06 -6.95
CA VAL A 897 -42.86 -40.32 -8.16
C VAL A 897 -43.83 -39.21 -7.79
N LEU A 898 -43.58 -38.01 -8.23
CA LEU A 898 -44.39 -36.83 -7.95
C LEU A 898 -45.86 -37.11 -8.37
N GLY A 899 -46.82 -36.91 -7.48
CA GLY A 899 -48.25 -37.17 -7.69
C GLY A 899 -48.67 -38.66 -7.54
N LYS A 900 -47.75 -39.58 -7.20
CA LYS A 900 -48.07 -41.03 -7.05
C LYS A 900 -47.70 -41.59 -5.68
N GLY A 901 -47.38 -40.76 -4.69
CA GLY A 901 -46.96 -41.17 -3.35
C GLY A 901 -45.50 -41.51 -3.21
N ALA A 902 -45.12 -41.91 -2.04
CA ALA A 902 -43.75 -42.34 -1.68
C ALA A 902 -43.71 -43.68 -0.98
N CYS A 903 -42.64 -44.44 -1.17
CA CYS A 903 -42.31 -45.66 -0.46
C CYS A 903 -40.97 -45.44 0.24
N PHE A 904 -40.99 -45.33 1.55
CA PHE A 904 -39.81 -45.33 2.41
C PHE A 904 -39.46 -46.74 2.80
N SER A 905 -38.28 -47.20 2.49
CA SER A 905 -37.81 -48.53 2.75
C SER A 905 -36.58 -48.53 3.64
N PHE A 906 -36.47 -49.47 4.55
CA PHE A 906 -35.21 -49.69 5.27
C PHE A 906 -34.97 -51.19 5.51
N THR A 907 -33.68 -51.53 5.65
CA THR A 907 -33.27 -52.91 5.93
C THR A 907 -32.61 -53.02 7.29
N LEU A 908 -32.65 -54.21 7.89
CA LEU A 908 -31.91 -54.59 9.09
C LEU A 908 -31.34 -55.97 8.91
N PRO A 909 -30.04 -56.22 9.18
CA PRO A 909 -29.43 -57.54 9.01
C PRO A 909 -30.00 -58.56 9.99
N THR A 910 -30.33 -59.81 9.52
CA THR A 910 -30.83 -60.92 10.31
C THR A 910 -29.74 -61.78 10.95
N ARG A 911 -28.45 -61.55 10.47
CA ARG A 911 -27.29 -62.24 11.09
C ARG A 911 -26.33 -61.17 11.66
N THR A 912 -25.97 -61.37 12.91
CA THR A 912 -24.92 -60.58 13.56
C THR A 912 -23.59 -60.80 12.82
N ALA A 913 -23.00 -59.75 12.27
CA ALA A 913 -21.63 -59.75 11.79
C ALA A 913 -20.61 -59.79 12.96
N ALA A 914 -20.88 -60.59 13.99
CA ALA A 914 -20.02 -60.76 15.18
C ALA A 914 -18.98 -61.89 15.02
N GLY A 915 -18.81 -62.43 13.78
CA GLY A 915 -17.91 -63.54 13.50
C GLY A 915 -16.62 -63.27 12.75
N GLU A 916 -16.42 -62.06 12.20
CA GLU A 916 -15.25 -61.78 11.31
C GLU A 916 -14.31 -60.65 11.77
N ARG A 917 -14.38 -60.21 13.02
CA ARG A 917 -13.35 -59.29 13.56
C ARG A 917 -12.43 -59.91 14.63
N ALA A 918 -12.34 -61.23 14.66
CA ALA A 918 -11.37 -61.97 15.48
C ALA A 918 -10.74 -63.09 14.64
N ALA A 919 -9.92 -62.76 13.66
CA ALA A 919 -8.86 -63.59 13.06
C ALA A 919 -7.79 -62.65 12.47
#